data_ae0582ac4321e35c2be5b82258f12a1c
#
_entry.id   ae0582ac4321e35c2be5b82258f12a1c
#
_cell.length_a   1.000
_cell.length_b   1.000
_cell.length_c   1.000
_cell.angle_alpha   90.00
_cell.angle_beta   90.00
_cell.angle_gamma   90.00
#
_symmetry.space_group_name_H-M   'P 1'
#
loop_
_entity.id
_entity.type
_entity.pdbx_description
1 polymer ?
#
loop_
_entity_poly.entity_id
_entity_poly.type
_entity_poly.pdbx_seq_one_letter_code
_entity_poly.pdbx_strand_id
1 'polypeptide(L)'
;MPDGFMRTKAKELFGVELPPAGEYAVANVFFPHGNEQAMVDCKAILERNVRDRGLSVVGWRPVPVDNSMLGRDPLDSEPATEQIFVTNDVGKFSRRQFEQELLRVRKMTEDEATGMLGPESGFYINSLTTSHITYKGQLTPEQVSQYFLDLQDPTFLTHMALVHSRFSTNTFPSWERAQPVRMMCHNGEINTLRGNKNWMYSRGGIMESKYFGDETHQLLPATSDNMSDSGNFDSVLELMTKASDRPLPEAVMMMIPEAWQDNIHLSDTKKAFYEYNSCLMEPWDGPAMVAFTDGRYIGATLDRNGLRPSRYYVTKDDIVVLSSEVGVFPELKDEDVKIKHRLEPGKMFLVDFETERIVPDNEIKESVAAQYPYGEWVDQAMIDLEKWTASAGTQPSKMDLTQTNRKLNMFGYTSEKLEMLLLPMSIVGKEALGSMGNDAALAVLSDKPRQVQDYFKQLFAQVTNPPIDPIREEIVMSLVCPVGPEGNLLEEPSMNHCKRLVVRHPVLTLEEMRTLKNQEYKFPDGKTGFSTHVIDTTFPKGSGPDGMLQALERVCNEAADAIQGGLGNKGVEGVILSDKLVGPDRVALPSLLAVGAVHQHLLKTQQRPKAAIFAEAGDIKEVHDYATIFGYGCDGVCPYVAYEALSKMNAEGLVEAKSKQEFTDEQLFANYRNAAAKGLLKVMSKMGISTLQSYKAAQVSCRLLLSMKFCRSIIFHFVLIIVHSSDSIHFLLHRSSRLLDSLMRLSTVASPELPLVSRARTLRPYTVTLTDSTTAPTPSKARIPFLLFPAMVSSTTARVARLT
;
A
#
# COMPACT_ATOMS: atom_id res chain seq x y z
N MET A 1 15.91 26.13 0.19
CA MET A 1 17.15 26.04 -0.62
C MET A 1 18.17 27.02 -0.04
N PRO A 2 19.48 26.75 0.00
CA PRO A 2 20.51 27.67 0.45
C PRO A 2 20.76 28.76 -0.63
N ASP A 3 19.85 29.73 -0.73
CA ASP A 3 19.79 30.73 -1.80
C ASP A 3 21.12 31.50 -1.99
N GLY A 4 21.71 32.00 -0.89
CA GLY A 4 22.99 32.71 -0.95
C GLY A 4 24.14 31.90 -1.54
N PHE A 5 24.25 30.62 -1.14
CA PHE A 5 25.21 29.69 -1.67
C PHE A 5 25.01 29.45 -3.18
N MET A 6 23.77 29.15 -3.59
CA MET A 6 23.44 28.86 -5.01
C MET A 6 23.71 30.06 -5.91
N ARG A 7 23.36 31.28 -5.46
CA ARG A 7 23.67 32.51 -6.19
C ARG A 7 25.16 32.72 -6.34
N THR A 8 25.93 32.54 -5.28
CA THR A 8 27.38 32.63 -5.33
C THR A 8 27.98 31.65 -6.33
N LYS A 9 27.54 30.37 -6.29
CA LYS A 9 28.04 29.35 -7.23
C LYS A 9 27.63 29.63 -8.68
N ALA A 10 26.44 30.12 -8.93
CA ALA A 10 26.00 30.48 -10.29
C ALA A 10 26.82 31.65 -10.85
N LYS A 11 27.11 32.68 -10.04
CA LYS A 11 27.93 33.80 -10.43
C LYS A 11 29.39 33.38 -10.68
N GLU A 12 29.98 32.57 -9.80
CA GLU A 12 31.35 32.07 -9.93
C GLU A 12 31.54 31.21 -11.18
N LEU A 13 30.59 30.29 -11.47
CA LEU A 13 30.78 29.28 -12.51
C LEU A 13 30.23 29.70 -13.88
N PHE A 14 29.16 30.46 -13.90
CA PHE A 14 28.46 30.80 -15.13
C PHE A 14 28.45 32.29 -15.45
N GLY A 15 28.95 33.16 -14.52
CA GLY A 15 28.89 34.60 -14.69
C GLY A 15 27.45 35.17 -14.65
N VAL A 16 26.45 34.42 -14.16
CA VAL A 16 25.03 34.74 -14.17
C VAL A 16 24.55 35.12 -12.78
N GLU A 17 23.86 36.25 -12.70
CA GLU A 17 23.07 36.63 -11.52
C GLU A 17 21.70 35.89 -11.59
N LEU A 18 21.45 34.98 -10.64
CA LEU A 18 20.14 34.27 -10.60
C LEU A 18 18.99 35.24 -10.27
N PRO A 19 17.79 35.00 -10.82
CA PRO A 19 16.59 35.78 -10.47
C PRO A 19 16.20 35.58 -9.00
N PRO A 20 15.23 36.29 -8.43
CA PRO A 20 14.79 36.12 -7.04
C PRO A 20 14.47 34.65 -6.67
N ALA A 21 14.57 34.30 -5.37
CA ALA A 21 14.20 33.00 -4.86
C ALA A 21 12.75 32.66 -5.25
N GLY A 22 12.53 31.45 -5.79
CA GLY A 22 11.25 31.03 -6.34
C GLY A 22 11.12 31.19 -7.86
N GLU A 23 12.02 31.94 -8.52
CA GLU A 23 12.09 32.11 -9.98
C GLU A 23 13.22 31.30 -10.62
N TYR A 24 14.00 30.59 -9.82
CA TYR A 24 14.97 29.59 -10.29
C TYR A 24 14.85 28.31 -9.48
N ALA A 25 15.28 27.22 -10.07
CA ALA A 25 15.33 25.89 -9.46
C ALA A 25 16.72 25.27 -9.63
N VAL A 26 17.08 24.40 -8.70
CA VAL A 26 18.29 23.60 -8.81
C VAL A 26 17.90 22.13 -8.67
N ALA A 27 18.30 21.31 -9.65
CA ALA A 27 18.24 19.86 -9.50
C ALA A 27 19.56 19.32 -8.96
N ASN A 28 19.48 18.30 -8.11
CA ASN A 28 20.61 17.45 -7.78
C ASN A 28 20.39 16.09 -8.46
N VAL A 29 21.27 15.69 -9.37
CA VAL A 29 21.07 14.57 -10.30
C VAL A 29 22.18 13.53 -10.11
N PHE A 30 21.75 12.27 -9.96
CA PHE A 30 22.64 11.12 -10.03
C PHE A 30 22.70 10.56 -11.44
N PHE A 31 23.90 10.34 -11.94
CA PHE A 31 24.16 9.70 -13.23
C PHE A 31 24.72 8.29 -13.02
N PRO A 32 24.49 7.38 -13.98
CA PRO A 32 24.94 5.99 -13.89
C PRO A 32 26.45 5.88 -13.63
N HIS A 33 26.83 5.04 -12.67
CA HIS A 33 28.22 4.79 -12.30
C HIS A 33 29.04 4.33 -13.52
N GLY A 34 30.19 4.97 -13.75
CA GLY A 34 31.17 4.55 -14.76
C GLY A 34 30.69 4.61 -16.22
N ASN A 35 29.58 5.28 -16.53
CA ASN A 35 29.02 5.37 -17.87
C ASN A 35 28.92 6.83 -18.36
N GLU A 36 30.02 7.35 -18.90
CA GLU A 36 30.09 8.74 -19.38
C GLU A 36 29.11 9.04 -20.53
N GLN A 37 28.88 8.07 -21.44
CA GLN A 37 27.94 8.28 -22.54
C GLN A 37 26.50 8.41 -22.02
N ALA A 38 26.08 7.56 -21.10
CA ALA A 38 24.77 7.67 -20.47
C ALA A 38 24.60 9.01 -19.74
N MET A 39 25.66 9.51 -19.11
CA MET A 39 25.62 10.84 -18.48
C MET A 39 25.37 11.95 -19.51
N VAL A 40 26.08 11.93 -20.65
CA VAL A 40 25.88 12.90 -21.73
C VAL A 40 24.46 12.83 -22.27
N ASP A 41 23.97 11.62 -22.54
CA ASP A 41 22.62 11.41 -23.10
C ASP A 41 21.53 11.87 -22.11
N CYS A 42 21.63 11.53 -20.83
CA CYS A 42 20.69 11.98 -19.80
C CYS A 42 20.70 13.50 -19.63
N LYS A 43 21.87 14.15 -19.67
CA LYS A 43 21.96 15.63 -19.67
C LYS A 43 21.23 16.23 -20.86
N ALA A 44 21.46 15.69 -22.07
CA ALA A 44 20.80 16.15 -23.28
C ALA A 44 19.28 16.01 -23.21
N ILE A 45 18.78 14.88 -22.70
CA ILE A 45 17.35 14.65 -22.46
C ILE A 45 16.79 15.69 -21.47
N LEU A 46 17.43 15.87 -20.32
CA LEU A 46 16.96 16.83 -19.31
C LEU A 46 16.95 18.26 -19.83
N GLU A 47 18.03 18.70 -20.50
CA GLU A 47 18.11 20.04 -21.09
C GLU A 47 17.05 20.26 -22.17
N ARG A 48 16.83 19.26 -23.03
CA ARG A 48 15.77 19.33 -24.04
C ARG A 48 14.41 19.49 -23.36
N ASN A 49 14.07 18.65 -22.41
CA ASN A 49 12.79 18.71 -21.69
C ASN A 49 12.61 20.05 -20.97
N VAL A 50 13.67 20.63 -20.38
CA VAL A 50 13.64 22.00 -19.80
C VAL A 50 13.27 23.02 -20.88
N ARG A 51 13.97 23.01 -22.03
CA ARG A 51 13.73 23.98 -23.12
C ARG A 51 12.37 23.80 -23.77
N ASP A 52 11.92 22.55 -24.00
CA ASP A 52 10.63 22.24 -24.61
C ASP A 52 9.46 22.73 -23.75
N ARG A 53 9.66 22.81 -22.43
CA ARG A 53 8.70 23.43 -21.48
C ARG A 53 8.86 24.94 -21.35
N GLY A 54 9.76 25.53 -22.15
CA GLY A 54 9.98 26.97 -22.20
C GLY A 54 10.65 27.54 -20.98
N LEU A 55 11.49 26.75 -20.33
CA LEU A 55 12.38 27.11 -19.24
C LEU A 55 13.80 27.28 -19.79
N SER A 56 14.66 27.96 -19.04
CA SER A 56 16.04 28.21 -19.45
C SER A 56 17.05 27.46 -18.59
N VAL A 57 18.03 26.83 -19.25
CA VAL A 57 19.15 26.19 -18.56
C VAL A 57 20.27 27.21 -18.37
N VAL A 58 20.67 27.46 -17.13
CA VAL A 58 21.80 28.33 -16.78
C VAL A 58 23.14 27.59 -16.96
N GLY A 59 23.22 26.37 -16.44
CA GLY A 59 24.40 25.56 -16.57
C GLY A 59 24.42 24.34 -15.64
N TRP A 60 25.45 23.50 -15.79
CA TRP A 60 25.73 22.33 -14.98
C TRP A 60 26.92 22.55 -14.06
N ARG A 61 26.79 22.09 -12.82
CA ARG A 61 27.81 22.14 -11.79
C ARG A 61 28.08 20.73 -11.26
N PRO A 62 29.30 20.16 -11.42
CA PRO A 62 29.68 18.97 -10.67
C PRO A 62 29.63 19.28 -9.17
N VAL A 63 29.03 18.37 -8.39
CA VAL A 63 29.01 18.47 -6.93
C VAL A 63 30.39 18.02 -6.42
N PRO A 64 31.14 18.84 -5.67
CA PRO A 64 32.42 18.41 -5.14
C PRO A 64 32.22 17.39 -4.03
N VAL A 65 32.83 16.21 -4.20
CA VAL A 65 32.73 15.08 -3.26
C VAL A 65 34.12 14.61 -2.86
N ASP A 66 34.25 14.09 -1.62
CA ASP A 66 35.40 13.33 -1.15
C ASP A 66 34.91 11.90 -0.85
N ASN A 67 35.30 10.95 -1.69
CA ASN A 67 34.92 9.56 -1.57
C ASN A 67 35.96 8.67 -0.86
N SER A 68 37.02 9.27 -0.33
CA SER A 68 38.13 8.56 0.30
C SER A 68 37.75 7.69 1.51
N MET A 69 36.60 8.02 2.18
CA MET A 69 36.10 7.29 3.34
C MET A 69 35.04 6.25 3.00
N LEU A 70 34.69 6.09 1.73
CA LEU A 70 33.66 5.13 1.34
C LEU A 70 34.13 3.68 1.47
N GLY A 71 33.21 2.80 1.89
CA GLY A 71 33.42 1.37 1.78
C GLY A 71 33.29 0.89 0.33
N ARG A 72 33.60 -0.38 0.10
CA ARG A 72 33.64 -0.97 -1.24
C ARG A 72 32.26 -0.88 -1.96
N ASP A 73 31.19 -1.34 -1.31
CA ASP A 73 29.87 -1.42 -1.96
C ASP A 73 29.31 -0.04 -2.36
N PRO A 74 29.37 1.01 -1.50
CA PRO A 74 29.02 2.36 -1.92
C PRO A 74 29.90 2.90 -3.05
N LEU A 75 31.21 2.61 -3.03
CA LEU A 75 32.16 3.08 -4.05
C LEU A 75 31.92 2.38 -5.41
N ASP A 76 31.68 1.06 -5.40
CA ASP A 76 31.40 0.27 -6.63
C ASP A 76 30.08 0.70 -7.33
N SER A 77 29.20 1.45 -6.65
CA SER A 77 27.92 1.95 -7.17
C SER A 77 27.78 3.49 -7.11
N GLU A 78 28.86 4.20 -6.80
CA GLU A 78 28.86 5.66 -6.63
C GLU A 78 28.43 6.37 -7.91
N PRO A 79 27.31 7.15 -7.91
CA PRO A 79 26.89 7.91 -9.08
C PRO A 79 27.74 9.17 -9.25
N ALA A 80 27.99 9.57 -10.48
CA ALA A 80 28.40 10.94 -10.72
C ALA A 80 27.28 11.88 -10.33
N THR A 81 27.56 12.90 -9.51
CA THR A 81 26.54 13.82 -9.00
C THR A 81 26.76 15.21 -9.55
N GLU A 82 25.76 15.74 -10.24
CA GLU A 82 25.78 17.12 -10.75
C GLU A 82 24.51 17.88 -10.46
N GLN A 83 24.62 19.21 -10.48
CA GLN A 83 23.53 20.13 -10.34
C GLN A 83 23.27 20.86 -11.64
N ILE A 84 21.99 20.90 -12.07
CA ILE A 84 21.52 21.78 -13.15
C ILE A 84 20.76 22.95 -12.56
N PHE A 85 21.07 24.15 -13.03
CA PHE A 85 20.39 25.39 -12.68
C PHE A 85 19.41 25.75 -13.79
N VAL A 86 18.15 25.91 -13.43
CA VAL A 86 17.03 26.20 -14.33
C VAL A 86 16.35 27.47 -13.90
N THR A 87 16.04 28.36 -14.83
CA THR A 87 15.32 29.60 -14.55
C THR A 87 13.98 29.65 -15.27
N ASN A 88 13.03 30.31 -14.62
CA ASN A 88 11.79 30.77 -15.22
C ASN A 88 12.09 32.11 -15.91
N ASP A 89 11.82 32.23 -17.20
CA ASP A 89 11.94 33.51 -17.89
C ASP A 89 11.01 34.52 -17.19
N VAL A 90 11.51 35.73 -16.95
CA VAL A 90 10.85 36.74 -16.12
C VAL A 90 9.38 36.90 -16.51
N GLY A 91 8.47 36.56 -15.58
CA GLY A 91 7.04 36.73 -15.72
C GLY A 91 6.32 35.70 -16.58
N LYS A 92 6.99 34.63 -17.05
CA LYS A 92 6.35 33.61 -17.89
C LYS A 92 5.43 32.67 -17.10
N PHE A 93 5.90 32.20 -15.95
CA PHE A 93 5.14 31.32 -15.07
C PHE A 93 5.07 31.91 -13.67
N SER A 94 3.93 31.77 -13.00
CA SER A 94 3.85 31.92 -11.55
C SER A 94 4.73 30.86 -10.86
N ARG A 95 5.13 31.06 -9.60
CA ARG A 95 5.92 30.09 -8.85
C ARG A 95 5.28 28.69 -8.88
N ARG A 96 3.95 28.62 -8.71
CA ARG A 96 3.21 27.35 -8.78
C ARG A 96 3.30 26.70 -10.15
N GLN A 97 3.06 27.42 -11.22
CA GLN A 97 3.18 26.91 -12.58
C GLN A 97 4.61 26.46 -12.88
N PHE A 98 5.61 27.19 -12.39
CA PHE A 98 7.00 26.79 -12.54
C PHE A 98 7.27 25.45 -11.85
N GLU A 99 6.82 25.26 -10.60
CA GLU A 99 6.91 23.96 -9.89
C GLU A 99 6.21 22.82 -10.64
N GLN A 100 5.09 23.10 -11.31
CA GLN A 100 4.36 22.14 -12.13
C GLN A 100 5.14 21.74 -13.38
N GLU A 101 5.76 22.71 -14.07
CA GLU A 101 6.63 22.42 -15.21
C GLU A 101 7.90 21.66 -14.80
N LEU A 102 8.49 21.97 -13.64
CA LEU A 102 9.63 21.24 -13.09
C LEU A 102 9.26 19.78 -12.77
N LEU A 103 8.06 19.53 -12.21
CA LEU A 103 7.55 18.15 -12.01
C LEU A 103 7.45 17.40 -13.35
N ARG A 104 6.89 18.04 -14.36
CA ARG A 104 6.75 17.46 -15.70
C ARG A 104 8.11 17.16 -16.34
N VAL A 105 9.01 18.11 -16.32
CA VAL A 105 10.40 17.94 -16.81
C VAL A 105 11.06 16.74 -16.15
N ARG A 106 10.97 16.63 -14.83
CA ARG A 106 11.54 15.52 -14.10
C ARG A 106 10.94 14.19 -14.51
N LYS A 107 9.62 14.07 -14.53
CA LYS A 107 8.91 12.83 -14.88
C LYS A 107 9.23 12.38 -16.30
N MET A 108 9.14 13.28 -17.29
CA MET A 108 9.49 12.98 -18.67
C MET A 108 10.94 12.51 -18.80
N THR A 109 11.86 13.18 -18.11
CA THR A 109 13.28 12.83 -18.15
C THR A 109 13.56 11.46 -17.51
N GLU A 110 12.95 11.18 -16.35
CA GLU A 110 13.08 9.90 -15.67
C GLU A 110 12.51 8.75 -16.51
N ASP A 111 11.37 8.96 -17.18
CA ASP A 111 10.73 7.96 -18.03
C ASP A 111 11.54 7.69 -19.30
N GLU A 112 12.05 8.72 -19.99
CA GLU A 112 12.91 8.57 -21.16
C GLU A 112 14.24 7.89 -20.82
N ALA A 113 14.90 8.34 -19.74
CA ALA A 113 16.15 7.75 -19.29
C ALA A 113 15.95 6.27 -18.89
N THR A 114 14.83 5.96 -18.21
CA THR A 114 14.47 4.57 -17.88
C THR A 114 14.22 3.73 -19.13
N GLY A 115 13.55 4.29 -20.13
CA GLY A 115 13.33 3.63 -21.42
C GLY A 115 14.64 3.31 -22.16
N MET A 116 15.63 4.19 -22.06
CA MET A 116 16.92 4.06 -22.71
C MET A 116 17.88 3.12 -21.96
N LEU A 117 17.96 3.27 -20.64
CA LEU A 117 19.00 2.64 -19.82
C LEU A 117 18.51 1.45 -18.99
N GLY A 118 17.21 1.28 -18.89
CA GLY A 118 16.56 0.33 -17.99
C GLY A 118 16.33 0.88 -16.56
N PRO A 119 15.48 0.20 -15.80
CA PRO A 119 14.99 0.70 -14.51
C PRO A 119 16.03 0.70 -13.37
N GLU A 120 17.11 -0.04 -13.50
CA GLU A 120 18.19 -0.15 -12.50
C GLU A 120 19.45 0.60 -12.92
N SER A 121 19.33 1.58 -13.81
CA SER A 121 20.47 2.31 -14.38
C SER A 121 21.25 3.17 -13.38
N GLY A 122 20.65 3.52 -12.22
CA GLY A 122 21.22 4.48 -11.28
C GLY A 122 21.00 5.95 -11.66
N PHE A 123 20.35 6.24 -12.79
CA PHE A 123 19.91 7.61 -13.09
C PHE A 123 18.75 8.01 -12.19
N TYR A 124 18.90 9.13 -11.49
CA TYR A 124 17.86 9.61 -10.59
C TYR A 124 17.96 11.11 -10.31
N ILE A 125 16.83 11.81 -10.38
CA ILE A 125 16.76 13.23 -10.02
C ILE A 125 16.32 13.33 -8.55
N ASN A 126 17.31 13.64 -7.67
CA ASN A 126 17.09 13.69 -6.21
C ASN A 126 16.12 14.80 -5.81
N SER A 127 16.22 15.93 -6.45
CA SER A 127 15.31 17.09 -6.31
C SER A 127 15.37 17.93 -7.57
N LEU A 128 14.25 18.54 -7.95
CA LEU A 128 14.16 19.59 -8.97
C LEU A 128 13.02 20.51 -8.57
N THR A 129 13.36 21.59 -7.85
CA THR A 129 12.37 22.49 -7.23
C THR A 129 13.01 23.84 -6.91
N THR A 130 12.17 24.84 -6.71
CA THR A 130 12.60 26.19 -6.29
C THR A 130 12.85 26.30 -4.77
N SER A 131 12.41 25.31 -3.99
CA SER A 131 12.28 25.46 -2.53
C SER A 131 13.35 24.76 -1.70
N HIS A 132 13.83 23.60 -2.12
CA HIS A 132 14.81 22.80 -1.37
C HIS A 132 15.78 22.05 -2.31
N ILE A 133 16.83 21.49 -1.74
CA ILE A 133 17.78 20.62 -2.44
C ILE A 133 18.08 19.41 -1.56
N THR A 134 18.18 18.23 -2.18
CA THR A 134 18.39 16.97 -1.47
C THR A 134 19.80 16.43 -1.72
N TYR A 135 20.59 16.28 -0.66
CA TYR A 135 21.86 15.56 -0.62
C TYR A 135 21.65 14.24 0.09
N LYS A 136 21.94 13.14 -0.56
CA LYS A 136 21.74 11.78 -0.01
C LYS A 136 22.67 10.78 -0.64
N GLY A 137 22.77 9.58 -0.04
CA GLY A 137 23.62 8.52 -0.57
C GLY A 137 23.72 7.31 0.33
N GLN A 138 24.54 6.34 -0.06
CA GLN A 138 24.91 5.20 0.77
C GLN A 138 26.02 5.60 1.77
N LEU A 139 25.66 6.50 2.67
CA LEU A 139 26.57 7.17 3.60
C LEU A 139 26.12 6.93 5.05
N THR A 140 27.06 6.82 5.97
CA THR A 140 26.75 6.97 7.40
C THR A 140 26.51 8.45 7.74
N PRO A 141 25.87 8.77 8.86
CA PRO A 141 25.63 10.16 9.25
C PRO A 141 26.91 11.02 9.26
N GLU A 142 28.01 10.45 9.73
CA GLU A 142 29.31 11.13 9.81
C GLU A 142 29.93 11.37 8.43
N GLN A 143 29.67 10.47 7.49
CA GLN A 143 30.18 10.59 6.11
C GLN A 143 29.45 11.65 5.29
N VAL A 144 28.21 12.01 5.60
CA VAL A 144 27.41 12.93 4.76
C VAL A 144 28.13 14.26 4.54
N SER A 145 28.58 14.91 5.62
CA SER A 145 29.26 16.20 5.51
C SER A 145 30.71 16.07 5.01
N GLN A 146 31.32 14.90 5.22
CA GLN A 146 32.71 14.64 4.72
C GLN A 146 32.68 14.38 3.21
N TYR A 147 31.68 13.65 2.75
CA TYR A 147 31.49 13.31 1.34
C TYR A 147 31.06 14.51 0.51
N PHE A 148 29.99 15.22 0.92
CA PHE A 148 29.50 16.41 0.21
C PHE A 148 30.19 17.67 0.74
N LEU A 149 31.24 18.13 0.06
CA LEU A 149 32.04 19.29 0.49
C LEU A 149 31.23 20.59 0.54
N ASP A 150 30.14 20.68 -0.23
CA ASP A 150 29.18 21.80 -0.18
C ASP A 150 28.62 22.02 1.22
N LEU A 151 28.38 20.95 1.99
CA LEU A 151 27.84 21.05 3.34
C LEU A 151 28.82 21.62 4.38
N GLN A 152 30.09 21.74 4.01
CA GLN A 152 31.14 22.38 4.83
C GLN A 152 31.32 23.85 4.48
N ASP A 153 30.76 24.33 3.35
CA ASP A 153 30.91 25.74 2.95
C ASP A 153 30.11 26.63 3.95
N PRO A 154 30.77 27.61 4.58
CA PRO A 154 30.12 28.49 5.56
C PRO A 154 28.98 29.34 4.99
N THR A 155 28.88 29.47 3.67
CA THR A 155 27.79 30.17 2.98
C THR A 155 26.59 29.29 2.71
N PHE A 156 26.71 27.96 2.97
CA PHE A 156 25.60 27.01 2.84
C PHE A 156 24.65 27.13 4.03
N LEU A 157 23.86 28.19 4.04
CA LEU A 157 22.92 28.51 5.11
C LEU A 157 21.48 28.14 4.69
N THR A 158 20.75 27.49 5.59
CA THR A 158 19.34 27.15 5.40
C THR A 158 18.58 27.33 6.71
N HIS A 159 17.29 27.68 6.61
CA HIS A 159 16.39 27.81 7.77
C HIS A 159 15.76 26.49 8.21
N MET A 160 15.87 25.43 7.40
CA MET A 160 15.37 24.10 7.75
C MET A 160 16.29 23.00 7.22
N ALA A 161 16.29 21.87 7.90
CA ALA A 161 16.91 20.64 7.44
C ALA A 161 16.00 19.43 7.77
N LEU A 162 15.75 18.59 6.77
CA LEU A 162 15.10 17.30 6.91
C LEU A 162 16.17 16.21 6.78
N VAL A 163 16.39 15.42 7.83
CA VAL A 163 17.52 14.50 7.92
C VAL A 163 17.04 13.08 8.22
N HIS A 164 17.64 12.08 7.59
CA HIS A 164 17.40 10.68 7.87
C HIS A 164 18.69 9.85 7.76
N SER A 165 18.91 8.92 8.69
CA SER A 165 20.18 8.18 8.78
C SER A 165 20.11 6.74 8.25
N ARG A 166 18.96 6.27 7.78
CA ARG A 166 18.74 4.86 7.39
C ARG A 166 17.93 4.72 6.12
N PHE A 167 18.02 3.53 5.51
CA PHE A 167 17.12 3.07 4.45
C PHE A 167 15.85 2.45 5.04
N SER A 168 14.82 2.26 4.20
CA SER A 168 13.69 1.40 4.54
C SER A 168 14.17 -0.04 4.74
N THR A 169 13.66 -0.71 5.79
CA THR A 169 14.14 -2.03 6.25
C THR A 169 14.00 -3.14 5.22
N ASN A 170 13.02 -3.05 4.32
CA ASN A 170 12.70 -4.07 3.32
C ASN A 170 13.20 -3.73 1.92
N THR A 171 14.12 -2.77 1.81
CA THR A 171 14.65 -2.31 0.53
C THR A 171 16.16 -2.54 0.47
N PHE A 172 16.64 -3.14 -0.62
CA PHE A 172 18.08 -3.19 -0.85
C PHE A 172 18.65 -1.79 -0.95
N PRO A 173 19.70 -1.47 -0.20
CA PRO A 173 20.34 -0.15 -0.24
C PRO A 173 20.82 0.20 -1.64
N SER A 174 20.57 1.43 -2.07
CA SER A 174 21.16 2.04 -3.26
C SER A 174 21.18 3.56 -3.08
N TRP A 175 21.99 4.27 -3.86
CA TRP A 175 22.14 5.71 -3.71
C TRP A 175 20.81 6.46 -3.84
N GLU A 176 19.98 6.11 -4.82
CA GLU A 176 18.70 6.74 -5.09
C GLU A 176 17.62 6.43 -4.04
N ARG A 177 17.73 5.27 -3.36
CA ARG A 177 16.79 4.85 -2.31
C ARG A 177 17.10 5.39 -0.93
N ALA A 178 18.23 6.08 -0.76
CA ALA A 178 18.55 6.77 0.49
C ALA A 178 17.49 7.83 0.82
N GLN A 179 17.22 8.02 2.11
CA GLN A 179 16.33 9.06 2.59
C GLN A 179 17.16 10.28 3.07
N PRO A 180 16.58 11.50 3.06
CA PRO A 180 15.22 11.85 2.63
C PRO A 180 15.00 11.65 1.14
N VAL A 181 13.72 11.49 0.74
CA VAL A 181 13.37 11.35 -0.67
C VAL A 181 13.31 12.73 -1.32
N ARG A 182 12.18 13.23 -1.81
CA ARG A 182 12.06 14.58 -2.36
C ARG A 182 11.39 15.54 -1.39
N MET A 183 10.23 15.16 -0.88
CA MET A 183 9.41 15.98 0.01
C MET A 183 9.37 15.46 1.44
N MET A 184 9.83 14.23 1.67
CA MET A 184 9.64 13.59 2.96
C MET A 184 10.75 12.64 3.36
N CYS A 185 10.77 12.27 4.64
CA CYS A 185 11.44 11.10 5.16
C CYS A 185 10.53 10.32 6.10
N HIS A 186 10.78 9.02 6.20
CA HIS A 186 9.89 8.08 6.85
C HIS A 186 10.66 7.13 7.75
N ASN A 187 10.32 7.14 9.05
CA ASN A 187 10.73 6.11 9.99
C ASN A 187 9.55 5.16 10.21
N GLY A 188 9.57 4.03 9.55
CA GLY A 188 8.50 3.04 9.65
C GLY A 188 8.44 2.12 8.45
N GLU A 189 7.24 1.61 8.18
CA GLU A 189 6.95 0.70 7.06
C GLU A 189 5.50 0.85 6.63
N ILE A 190 5.25 1.01 5.34
CA ILE A 190 3.91 0.98 4.77
C ILE A 190 3.54 -0.48 4.46
N ASN A 191 2.77 -1.09 5.36
CA ASN A 191 2.39 -2.50 5.26
C ASN A 191 1.47 -2.79 4.07
N THR A 192 0.75 -1.79 3.60
CA THR A 192 -0.23 -1.88 2.51
C THR A 192 0.33 -1.48 1.14
N LEU A 193 1.62 -1.22 1.03
CA LEU A 193 2.29 -0.68 -0.16
C LEU A 193 1.85 -1.32 -1.48
N ARG A 194 1.76 -2.65 -1.54
CA ARG A 194 1.37 -3.36 -2.77
C ARG A 194 -0.05 -2.99 -3.22
N GLY A 195 -0.99 -2.92 -2.29
CA GLY A 195 -2.34 -2.46 -2.55
C GLY A 195 -2.37 -1.01 -3.01
N ASN A 196 -1.70 -0.12 -2.27
CA ASN A 196 -1.63 1.30 -2.60
C ASN A 196 -1.06 1.55 -4.01
N LYS A 197 0.01 0.84 -4.39
CA LYS A 197 0.59 0.92 -5.75
C LYS A 197 -0.41 0.46 -6.81
N ASN A 198 -1.07 -0.68 -6.60
CA ASN A 198 -2.05 -1.22 -7.53
C ASN A 198 -3.25 -0.27 -7.70
N TRP A 199 -3.75 0.30 -6.60
CA TRP A 199 -4.82 1.30 -6.65
C TRP A 199 -4.38 2.57 -7.38
N MET A 200 -3.20 3.10 -7.08
CA MET A 200 -2.67 4.29 -7.77
C MET A 200 -2.47 4.04 -9.28
N TYR A 201 -1.96 2.87 -9.66
CA TYR A 201 -1.84 2.49 -11.07
C TYR A 201 -3.21 2.46 -11.77
N SER A 202 -4.19 1.83 -11.14
CA SER A 202 -5.52 1.70 -11.72
C SER A 202 -6.26 3.05 -11.79
N ARG A 203 -6.08 3.93 -10.80
CA ARG A 203 -6.62 5.30 -10.80
C ARG A 203 -6.08 6.13 -11.95
N GLY A 204 -4.92 5.79 -12.51
CA GLY A 204 -4.40 6.43 -13.72
C GLY A 204 -5.43 6.49 -14.85
N GLY A 205 -6.37 5.54 -14.93
CA GLY A 205 -7.44 5.52 -15.94
C GLY A 205 -8.58 6.52 -15.71
N ILE A 206 -8.61 7.21 -14.56
CA ILE A 206 -9.63 8.23 -14.23
C ILE A 206 -9.02 9.54 -13.74
N MET A 207 -7.68 9.61 -13.62
CA MET A 207 -6.99 10.82 -13.17
C MET A 207 -6.86 11.82 -14.31
N GLU A 208 -7.32 13.04 -14.06
CA GLU A 208 -7.17 14.19 -14.92
C GLU A 208 -6.89 15.41 -14.06
N SER A 209 -5.86 16.17 -14.38
CA SER A 209 -5.50 17.38 -13.68
C SER A 209 -5.88 18.60 -14.50
N LYS A 210 -6.56 19.56 -13.90
CA LYS A 210 -6.89 20.82 -14.57
C LYS A 210 -5.66 21.65 -15.00
N TYR A 211 -4.49 21.36 -14.41
CA TYR A 211 -3.22 22.03 -14.72
C TYR A 211 -2.46 21.38 -15.87
N PHE A 212 -2.69 20.10 -16.09
CA PHE A 212 -1.98 19.30 -17.07
C PHE A 212 -2.88 18.83 -18.22
N GLY A 213 -4.22 18.88 -18.06
CA GLY A 213 -5.17 18.45 -19.08
C GLY A 213 -4.83 17.07 -19.62
N ASP A 214 -4.86 16.94 -20.94
CA ASP A 214 -4.53 15.70 -21.66
C ASP A 214 -3.11 15.19 -21.38
N GLU A 215 -2.19 16.06 -20.93
CA GLU A 215 -0.82 15.68 -20.59
C GLU A 215 -0.68 15.09 -19.17
N THR A 216 -1.77 14.96 -18.40
CA THR A 216 -1.76 14.30 -17.08
C THR A 216 -1.13 12.91 -17.12
N HIS A 217 -1.28 12.18 -18.24
CA HIS A 217 -0.68 10.86 -18.42
C HIS A 217 0.86 10.85 -18.33
N GLN A 218 1.54 11.98 -18.61
CA GLN A 218 3.00 12.12 -18.48
C GLN A 218 3.48 12.07 -17.02
N LEU A 219 2.56 12.30 -16.07
CA LEU A 219 2.87 12.20 -14.63
C LEU A 219 2.66 10.77 -14.08
N LEU A 220 2.09 9.87 -14.88
CA LEU A 220 1.68 8.52 -14.49
C LEU A 220 2.55 7.45 -15.15
N PRO A 221 2.78 6.31 -14.49
CA PRO A 221 2.31 5.98 -13.14
C PRO A 221 3.03 6.80 -12.07
N ALA A 222 2.31 7.15 -10.99
CA ALA A 222 2.89 7.89 -9.87
C ALA A 222 3.83 7.01 -9.01
N THR A 223 3.65 5.70 -9.06
CA THR A 223 4.40 4.71 -8.26
C THR A 223 5.31 3.85 -9.14
N SER A 224 6.38 3.30 -8.54
CA SER A 224 7.35 2.45 -9.22
C SER A 224 7.69 1.21 -8.39
N ASP A 225 7.99 0.09 -9.07
CA ASP A 225 8.45 -1.14 -8.41
C ASP A 225 9.89 -1.03 -7.88
N ASN A 226 10.68 -0.13 -8.47
CA ASN A 226 12.08 0.06 -8.10
C ASN A 226 12.28 0.99 -6.90
N MET A 227 11.23 1.69 -6.45
CA MET A 227 11.30 2.58 -5.29
C MET A 227 10.91 1.85 -4.00
N SER A 228 11.44 2.35 -2.88
CA SER A 228 10.99 1.93 -1.54
C SER A 228 9.53 2.33 -1.27
N ASP A 229 8.97 1.87 -0.15
CA ASP A 229 7.68 2.34 0.36
C ASP A 229 7.67 3.87 0.53
N SER A 230 8.72 4.40 1.15
CA SER A 230 8.92 5.84 1.33
C SER A 230 8.99 6.61 0.02
N GLY A 231 9.71 6.06 -0.98
CA GLY A 231 9.82 6.69 -2.29
C GLY A 231 8.51 6.70 -3.08
N ASN A 232 7.70 5.64 -2.95
CA ASN A 232 6.37 5.58 -3.56
C ASN A 232 5.39 6.53 -2.86
N PHE A 233 5.42 6.60 -1.53
CA PHE A 233 4.64 7.57 -0.77
C PHE A 233 4.96 9.01 -1.18
N ASP A 234 6.23 9.35 -1.22
CA ASP A 234 6.75 10.67 -1.64
C ASP A 234 6.27 11.08 -3.03
N SER A 235 6.32 10.14 -3.99
CA SER A 235 5.89 10.41 -5.36
C SER A 235 4.39 10.68 -5.48
N VAL A 236 3.57 9.99 -4.69
CA VAL A 236 2.12 10.24 -4.64
C VAL A 236 1.82 11.54 -3.92
N LEU A 237 2.53 11.85 -2.82
CA LEU A 237 2.42 13.12 -2.11
C LEU A 237 2.75 14.30 -3.02
N GLU A 238 3.83 14.20 -3.79
CA GLU A 238 4.23 15.21 -4.76
C GLU A 238 3.18 15.38 -5.87
N LEU A 239 2.65 14.27 -6.42
CA LEU A 239 1.58 14.32 -7.41
C LEU A 239 0.34 15.05 -6.85
N MET A 240 -0.12 14.66 -5.66
CA MET A 240 -1.31 15.27 -5.05
C MET A 240 -1.14 16.76 -4.79
N THR A 241 0.03 17.20 -4.37
CA THR A 241 0.27 18.61 -4.03
C THR A 241 0.52 19.48 -5.26
N LYS A 242 1.22 18.97 -6.27
CA LYS A 242 1.59 19.77 -7.45
C LYS A 242 0.59 19.66 -8.61
N ALA A 243 -0.09 18.52 -8.77
CA ALA A 243 -1.05 18.31 -9.84
C ALA A 243 -2.51 18.61 -9.46
N SER A 244 -2.79 19.01 -8.21
CA SER A 244 -4.09 19.48 -7.73
C SER A 244 -3.95 20.74 -6.86
N ASP A 245 -5.05 21.27 -6.35
CA ASP A 245 -5.01 22.42 -5.42
C ASP A 245 -4.80 22.05 -3.95
N ARG A 246 -4.57 20.78 -3.66
CA ARG A 246 -4.43 20.33 -2.27
C ARG A 246 -3.15 20.86 -1.64
N PRO A 247 -3.24 21.55 -0.49
CA PRO A 247 -2.06 21.91 0.27
C PRO A 247 -1.42 20.68 0.90
N LEU A 248 -0.11 20.74 1.17
CA LEU A 248 0.66 19.63 1.73
C LEU A 248 0.04 19.02 2.98
N PRO A 249 -0.45 19.77 3.99
CA PRO A 249 -1.10 19.19 5.16
C PRO A 249 -2.36 18.37 4.82
N GLU A 250 -3.19 18.83 3.87
CA GLU A 250 -4.38 18.09 3.42
C GLU A 250 -3.99 16.76 2.77
N ALA A 251 -3.03 16.78 1.84
CA ALA A 251 -2.56 15.56 1.18
C ALA A 251 -2.02 14.53 2.21
N VAL A 252 -1.27 14.99 3.22
CA VAL A 252 -0.80 14.13 4.31
C VAL A 252 -1.96 13.58 5.15
N MET A 253 -2.98 14.40 5.48
CA MET A 253 -4.18 13.94 6.20
C MET A 253 -4.97 12.89 5.41
N MET A 254 -5.00 12.97 4.09
CA MET A 254 -5.63 11.97 3.23
C MET A 254 -4.86 10.66 3.21
N MET A 255 -3.53 10.72 3.07
CA MET A 255 -2.67 9.54 2.99
C MET A 255 -2.52 8.83 4.35
N ILE A 256 -2.43 9.58 5.44
CA ILE A 256 -2.31 9.08 6.82
C ILE A 256 -3.42 9.68 7.69
N PRO A 257 -4.67 9.26 7.52
CA PRO A 257 -5.77 9.78 8.33
C PRO A 257 -5.65 9.33 9.78
N GLU A 258 -6.01 10.21 10.72
CA GLU A 258 -6.20 9.79 12.12
C GLU A 258 -7.42 8.87 12.25
N ALA A 259 -7.52 8.14 13.36
CA ALA A 259 -8.69 7.31 13.64
C ALA A 259 -9.92 8.20 13.87
N TRP A 260 -10.92 8.09 13.01
CA TRP A 260 -12.07 8.99 12.99
C TRP A 260 -13.42 8.31 13.19
N GLN A 261 -13.58 7.06 12.75
CA GLN A 261 -14.87 6.38 12.71
C GLN A 261 -15.52 6.29 14.10
N ASP A 262 -14.81 5.75 15.08
CA ASP A 262 -15.31 5.51 16.44
C ASP A 262 -14.76 6.51 17.46
N ASN A 263 -14.13 7.59 17.01
CA ASN A 263 -13.54 8.60 17.87
C ASN A 263 -14.59 9.64 18.31
N ILE A 264 -15.06 9.52 19.54
CA ILE A 264 -16.07 10.43 20.13
C ILE A 264 -15.55 11.84 20.41
N HIS A 265 -14.22 12.03 20.40
CA HIS A 265 -13.58 13.33 20.70
C HIS A 265 -13.28 14.14 19.43
N LEU A 266 -13.50 13.57 18.25
CA LEU A 266 -13.28 14.27 17.01
C LEU A 266 -14.51 15.09 16.63
N SER A 267 -14.30 16.32 16.14
CA SER A 267 -15.38 17.17 15.65
C SER A 267 -16.09 16.55 14.45
N ASP A 268 -17.37 16.84 14.28
CA ASP A 268 -18.14 16.34 13.14
C ASP A 268 -17.57 16.85 11.82
N THR A 269 -17.04 18.06 11.78
CA THR A 269 -16.35 18.66 10.61
C THR A 269 -15.17 17.79 10.19
N LYS A 270 -14.30 17.40 11.12
CA LYS A 270 -13.15 16.51 10.81
C LYS A 270 -13.59 15.10 10.42
N LYS A 271 -14.61 14.55 11.08
CA LYS A 271 -15.17 13.26 10.70
C LYS A 271 -15.68 13.29 9.25
N ALA A 272 -16.45 14.31 8.90
CA ALA A 272 -16.98 14.49 7.55
C ALA A 272 -15.87 14.63 6.51
N PHE A 273 -14.80 15.36 6.81
CA PHE A 273 -13.63 15.46 5.95
C PHE A 273 -12.99 14.08 5.68
N TYR A 274 -12.75 13.29 6.74
CA TYR A 274 -12.13 11.98 6.58
C TYR A 274 -13.07 10.98 5.89
N GLU A 275 -14.36 11.02 6.19
CA GLU A 275 -15.37 10.17 5.54
C GLU A 275 -15.45 10.48 4.04
N TYR A 276 -15.51 11.75 3.67
CA TYR A 276 -15.47 12.20 2.28
C TYR A 276 -14.20 11.72 1.56
N ASN A 277 -13.02 11.97 2.14
CA ASN A 277 -11.75 11.63 1.52
C ASN A 277 -11.49 10.12 1.47
N SER A 278 -12.13 9.32 2.34
CA SER A 278 -12.11 7.86 2.23
C SER A 278 -12.75 7.35 0.93
N CYS A 279 -13.61 8.15 0.30
CA CYS A 279 -14.17 7.86 -1.02
C CYS A 279 -13.17 8.03 -2.18
N LEU A 280 -12.09 8.78 -1.97
CA LEU A 280 -11.10 9.08 -3.02
C LEU A 280 -9.86 8.19 -2.95
N MET A 281 -9.44 7.83 -1.74
CA MET A 281 -8.20 7.08 -1.55
C MET A 281 -8.26 6.24 -0.26
N GLU A 282 -7.68 5.04 -0.33
CA GLU A 282 -7.39 4.24 0.85
C GLU A 282 -6.20 4.82 1.62
N PRO A 283 -6.18 4.67 2.96
CA PRO A 283 -5.01 5.03 3.77
C PRO A 283 -3.75 4.27 3.34
N TRP A 284 -2.60 4.93 3.40
CA TRP A 284 -1.28 4.29 3.35
C TRP A 284 -0.95 3.86 4.77
N ASP A 285 -1.20 2.60 5.08
CA ASP A 285 -1.29 2.09 6.45
C ASP A 285 -0.05 1.30 6.85
N GLY A 286 0.38 1.51 8.07
CA GLY A 286 1.54 0.88 8.69
C GLY A 286 2.10 1.73 9.82
N PRO A 287 3.08 1.22 10.60
CA PRO A 287 3.74 2.00 11.63
C PRO A 287 4.59 3.10 10.99
N ALA A 288 4.20 4.35 11.16
CA ALA A 288 4.80 5.47 10.45
C ALA A 288 5.04 6.70 11.33
N MET A 289 6.25 7.24 11.22
CA MET A 289 6.58 8.62 11.54
C MET A 289 7.08 9.26 10.25
N VAL A 290 6.28 10.15 9.67
CA VAL A 290 6.57 10.83 8.41
C VAL A 290 6.86 12.29 8.70
N ALA A 291 8.06 12.75 8.38
CA ALA A 291 8.40 14.16 8.35
C ALA A 291 8.41 14.65 6.89
N PHE A 292 7.89 15.84 6.63
CA PHE A 292 7.63 16.33 5.28
C PHE A 292 7.87 17.85 5.16
N THR A 293 8.12 18.29 3.92
CA THR A 293 8.29 19.71 3.59
C THR A 293 7.96 19.99 2.12
N ASP A 294 7.47 21.20 1.84
CA ASP A 294 7.36 21.79 0.50
C ASP A 294 8.17 23.09 0.39
N GLY A 295 8.93 23.42 1.45
CA GLY A 295 9.70 24.67 1.56
C GLY A 295 8.96 25.81 2.26
N ARG A 296 7.62 25.82 2.25
CA ARG A 296 6.80 26.68 3.11
C ARG A 296 6.57 26.04 4.47
N TYR A 297 6.16 24.79 4.45
CA TYR A 297 5.92 24.00 5.65
C TYR A 297 7.07 23.05 5.91
N ILE A 298 7.38 22.83 7.18
CA ILE A 298 8.04 21.63 7.67
C ILE A 298 7.15 21.03 8.75
N GLY A 299 6.88 19.73 8.64
CA GLY A 299 5.98 19.08 9.56
C GLY A 299 6.30 17.61 9.75
N ALA A 300 5.58 17.01 10.68
CA ALA A 300 5.62 15.57 10.90
C ALA A 300 4.27 15.06 11.38
N THR A 301 3.95 13.82 11.04
CA THR A 301 2.77 13.12 11.51
C THR A 301 3.11 11.71 11.95
N LEU A 302 2.34 11.19 12.89
CA LEU A 302 2.35 9.78 13.25
C LEU A 302 1.14 9.07 12.64
N ASP A 303 1.30 7.77 12.41
CA ASP A 303 0.17 6.90 12.07
C ASP A 303 -0.92 6.93 13.16
N ARG A 304 -2.13 6.51 12.82
CA ARG A 304 -3.29 6.55 13.75
C ARG A 304 -3.07 5.78 15.05
N ASN A 305 -2.19 4.78 15.01
CA ASN A 305 -1.87 3.95 16.19
C ASN A 305 -0.73 4.54 17.02
N GLY A 306 0.08 5.42 16.44
CA GLY A 306 1.25 6.00 17.07
C GLY A 306 2.31 4.97 17.44
N LEU A 307 2.55 3.99 16.55
CA LEU A 307 3.48 2.89 16.80
C LEU A 307 4.94 3.35 16.77
N ARG A 308 5.22 4.45 16.06
CA ARG A 308 6.56 5.06 16.04
C ARG A 308 6.62 6.23 17.02
N PRO A 309 7.71 6.36 17.78
CA PRO A 309 7.91 7.52 18.66
C PRO A 309 8.29 8.77 17.85
N SER A 310 7.94 9.93 18.38
CA SER A 310 8.46 11.22 17.95
C SER A 310 8.48 12.20 19.10
N ARG A 311 9.56 12.99 19.16
CA ARG A 311 9.78 14.01 20.19
C ARG A 311 10.15 15.32 19.53
N TYR A 312 9.75 16.45 20.15
CA TYR A 312 10.22 17.73 19.69
C TYR A 312 10.58 18.65 20.86
N TYR A 313 11.50 19.53 20.55
CA TYR A 313 11.97 20.59 21.44
C TYR A 313 11.84 21.92 20.74
N VAL A 314 11.49 22.95 21.49
CA VAL A 314 11.62 24.36 21.07
C VAL A 314 12.58 25.01 22.04
N THR A 315 13.65 25.60 21.52
CA THR A 315 14.66 26.27 22.34
C THR A 315 14.23 27.71 22.67
N LYS A 316 14.94 28.35 23.59
CA LYS A 316 14.77 29.77 23.91
C LYS A 316 15.17 30.71 22.77
N ASP A 317 16.01 30.21 21.84
CA ASP A 317 16.43 30.90 20.62
C ASP A 317 15.50 30.59 19.44
N ASP A 318 14.29 30.05 19.70
CA ASP A 318 13.26 29.69 18.71
C ASP A 318 13.70 28.67 17.65
N ILE A 319 14.65 27.79 18.00
CA ILE A 319 15.02 26.64 17.19
C ILE A 319 14.07 25.48 17.50
N VAL A 320 13.50 24.87 16.49
CA VAL A 320 12.68 23.68 16.60
C VAL A 320 13.48 22.45 16.20
N VAL A 321 13.52 21.43 17.06
CA VAL A 321 14.13 20.12 16.79
C VAL A 321 13.08 19.07 16.96
N LEU A 322 12.73 18.35 15.90
CA LEU A 322 11.84 17.19 15.94
C LEU A 322 12.60 15.96 15.48
N SER A 323 12.50 14.86 16.24
CA SER A 323 13.17 13.60 15.90
C SER A 323 12.40 12.39 16.40
N SER A 324 12.62 11.23 15.78
CA SER A 324 12.09 9.95 16.27
C SER A 324 12.68 9.54 17.61
N GLU A 325 13.82 10.10 18.02
CA GLU A 325 14.55 9.73 19.23
C GLU A 325 14.97 10.96 20.03
N VAL A 326 15.16 10.80 21.33
CA VAL A 326 15.73 11.83 22.19
C VAL A 326 17.26 11.80 22.14
N GLY A 327 17.90 12.95 22.40
CA GLY A 327 19.37 13.01 22.52
C GLY A 327 20.11 13.10 21.18
N VAL A 328 19.42 13.43 20.08
CA VAL A 328 20.06 13.63 18.75
C VAL A 328 20.96 14.87 18.70
N PHE A 329 20.76 15.81 19.64
CA PHE A 329 21.61 16.96 19.84
C PHE A 329 22.16 16.93 21.28
N PRO A 330 23.32 16.31 21.50
CA PRO A 330 23.89 16.19 22.84
C PRO A 330 24.32 17.54 23.42
N GLU A 331 24.56 18.56 22.57
CA GLU A 331 24.91 19.91 22.99
C GLU A 331 23.70 20.70 23.53
N LEU A 332 22.46 20.26 23.26
CA LEU A 332 21.24 20.90 23.72
C LEU A 332 21.04 20.64 25.19
N LYS A 333 21.22 21.66 26.01
CA LYS A 333 21.01 21.58 27.45
C LYS A 333 19.55 21.79 27.82
N ASP A 334 19.11 21.17 28.89
CA ASP A 334 17.72 21.35 29.37
C ASP A 334 17.41 22.82 29.70
N GLU A 335 18.42 23.61 30.14
CA GLU A 335 18.27 25.05 30.40
C GLU A 335 17.97 25.89 29.16
N ASP A 336 18.33 25.42 27.97
CA ASP A 336 18.09 26.12 26.70
C ASP A 336 16.73 25.75 26.09
N VAL A 337 16.04 24.75 26.65
CA VAL A 337 14.76 24.26 26.14
C VAL A 337 13.60 25.06 26.74
N LYS A 338 12.74 25.60 25.87
CA LYS A 338 11.48 26.29 26.21
C LYS A 338 10.29 25.33 26.26
N ILE A 339 10.20 24.41 25.27
CA ILE A 339 9.17 23.39 25.16
C ILE A 339 9.82 22.03 24.89
N LYS A 340 9.34 21.02 25.60
CA LYS A 340 9.74 19.61 25.43
C LYS A 340 8.48 18.75 25.40
N HIS A 341 8.19 18.14 24.28
CA HIS A 341 6.93 17.39 24.12
C HIS A 341 7.10 16.17 23.20
N ARG A 342 6.10 15.31 23.19
CA ARG A 342 5.98 14.20 22.23
C ARG A 342 4.90 14.50 21.21
N LEU A 343 5.06 13.99 20.01
CA LEU A 343 3.98 13.91 19.04
C LEU A 343 3.07 12.73 19.40
N GLU A 344 1.78 12.95 19.38
CA GLU A 344 0.76 11.97 19.75
C GLU A 344 0.26 11.19 18.53
N PRO A 345 -0.35 9.99 18.73
CA PRO A 345 -0.94 9.20 17.65
C PRO A 345 -1.91 10.01 16.79
N GLY A 346 -1.75 9.90 15.47
CA GLY A 346 -2.60 10.60 14.52
C GLY A 346 -2.47 12.13 14.52
N LYS A 347 -1.59 12.72 15.33
CA LYS A 347 -1.40 14.17 15.39
C LYS A 347 -0.31 14.63 14.43
N MET A 348 -0.49 15.87 13.95
CA MET A 348 0.44 16.59 13.08
C MET A 348 1.16 17.67 13.85
N PHE A 349 2.48 17.73 13.70
CA PHE A 349 3.30 18.87 14.07
C PHE A 349 3.58 19.68 12.81
N LEU A 350 3.42 20.97 12.82
CA LEU A 350 3.61 21.82 11.64
C LEU A 350 4.25 23.16 12.02
N VAL A 351 5.27 23.56 11.29
CA VAL A 351 5.82 24.91 11.30
C VAL A 351 5.51 25.54 9.95
N ASP A 352 4.90 26.71 9.95
CA ASP A 352 4.66 27.52 8.76
C ASP A 352 5.65 28.67 8.73
N PHE A 353 6.55 28.67 7.76
CA PHE A 353 7.59 29.71 7.61
C PHE A 353 7.05 31.02 7.04
N GLU A 354 5.88 31.05 6.43
CA GLU A 354 5.24 32.31 6.01
C GLU A 354 4.63 33.06 7.19
N THR A 355 4.07 32.32 8.15
CA THR A 355 3.49 32.91 9.37
C THR A 355 4.45 32.85 10.57
N GLU A 356 5.64 32.29 10.39
CA GLU A 356 6.74 32.19 11.36
C GLU A 356 6.30 31.59 12.70
N ARG A 357 5.46 30.54 12.68
CA ARG A 357 4.94 29.92 13.90
C ARG A 357 4.75 28.42 13.80
N ILE A 358 4.69 27.78 14.95
CA ILE A 358 4.19 26.41 15.09
C ILE A 358 2.65 26.47 15.02
N VAL A 359 2.06 25.75 14.09
CA VAL A 359 0.61 25.66 13.92
C VAL A 359 0.08 24.48 14.73
N PRO A 360 -0.85 24.67 15.67
CA PRO A 360 -1.45 23.58 16.44
C PRO A 360 -2.19 22.58 15.55
N ASP A 361 -2.08 21.27 15.84
CA ASP A 361 -2.76 20.19 15.12
C ASP A 361 -4.24 20.45 14.87
N ASN A 362 -4.95 20.88 15.91
CA ASN A 362 -6.38 21.12 15.79
C ASN A 362 -6.70 22.30 14.89
N GLU A 363 -5.87 23.35 14.88
CA GLU A 363 -6.06 24.54 14.04
C GLU A 363 -5.93 24.17 12.57
N ILE A 364 -4.84 23.48 12.20
CA ILE A 364 -4.61 23.10 10.79
C ILE A 364 -5.68 22.12 10.28
N LYS A 365 -6.03 21.12 11.10
CA LYS A 365 -7.00 20.12 10.70
C LYS A 365 -8.42 20.63 10.60
N GLU A 366 -8.84 21.52 11.52
CA GLU A 366 -10.15 22.17 11.44
C GLU A 366 -10.21 23.14 10.25
N SER A 367 -9.15 23.90 9.98
CA SER A 367 -9.12 24.80 8.83
C SER A 367 -9.22 24.07 7.49
N VAL A 368 -8.54 22.91 7.37
CA VAL A 368 -8.62 22.06 6.17
C VAL A 368 -10.01 21.43 6.07
N ALA A 369 -10.54 20.88 7.16
CA ALA A 369 -11.83 20.20 7.17
C ALA A 369 -13.03 21.14 6.94
N ALA A 370 -12.88 22.42 7.22
CA ALA A 370 -13.94 23.43 7.03
C ALA A 370 -13.93 24.10 5.65
N GLN A 371 -13.01 23.74 4.75
CA GLN A 371 -12.91 24.38 3.43
C GLN A 371 -14.14 24.13 2.53
N TYR A 372 -14.77 22.94 2.68
CA TYR A 372 -15.93 22.56 1.91
C TYR A 372 -17.01 21.95 2.81
N PRO A 373 -18.27 21.91 2.37
CA PRO A 373 -19.37 21.34 3.16
C PRO A 373 -19.40 19.80 3.06
N TYR A 374 -18.32 19.15 3.45
CA TYR A 374 -18.14 17.69 3.32
C TYR A 374 -19.27 16.89 3.98
N GLY A 375 -19.76 17.33 5.15
CA GLY A 375 -20.86 16.67 5.85
C GLY A 375 -22.15 16.65 5.05
N GLU A 376 -22.51 17.79 4.46
CA GLU A 376 -23.70 17.89 3.62
C GLU A 376 -23.59 16.99 2.37
N TRP A 377 -22.38 16.95 1.76
CA TRP A 377 -22.14 16.10 0.59
C TRP A 377 -22.23 14.61 0.91
N VAL A 378 -21.65 14.19 2.03
CA VAL A 378 -21.70 12.81 2.50
C VAL A 378 -23.14 12.40 2.77
N ASP A 379 -23.90 13.23 3.53
CA ASP A 379 -25.28 12.94 3.88
C ASP A 379 -26.21 12.84 2.66
N GLN A 380 -25.96 13.64 1.61
CA GLN A 380 -26.81 13.68 0.42
C GLN A 380 -26.45 12.63 -0.64
N ALA A 381 -25.20 12.27 -0.75
CA ALA A 381 -24.71 11.50 -1.89
C ALA A 381 -24.20 10.10 -1.57
N MET A 382 -23.77 9.85 -0.33
CA MET A 382 -23.26 8.53 0.05
C MET A 382 -24.41 7.53 0.25
N ILE A 383 -24.27 6.33 -0.33
CA ILE A 383 -25.29 5.29 -0.29
C ILE A 383 -24.93 4.29 0.82
N ASP A 384 -25.74 4.18 1.84
CA ASP A 384 -25.56 3.19 2.91
C ASP A 384 -26.31 1.90 2.57
N LEU A 385 -25.60 0.77 2.44
CA LEU A 385 -26.17 -0.52 2.03
C LEU A 385 -27.23 -1.03 3.01
N GLU A 386 -27.04 -0.85 4.30
CA GLU A 386 -27.99 -1.30 5.32
C GLU A 386 -29.28 -0.48 5.23
N LYS A 387 -29.16 0.85 5.12
CA LYS A 387 -30.32 1.75 4.95
C LYS A 387 -31.05 1.48 3.63
N TRP A 388 -30.28 1.25 2.55
CA TRP A 388 -30.88 0.89 1.25
C TRP A 388 -31.65 -0.42 1.33
N THR A 389 -31.07 -1.47 1.92
CA THR A 389 -31.73 -2.77 2.10
C THR A 389 -32.99 -2.66 2.93
N ALA A 390 -32.99 -1.87 4.01
CA ALA A 390 -34.16 -1.62 4.82
C ALA A 390 -35.26 -0.88 4.04
N SER A 391 -34.89 0.15 3.27
CA SER A 391 -35.88 0.92 2.46
C SER A 391 -36.42 0.15 1.27
N ALA A 392 -35.64 -0.77 0.71
CA ALA A 392 -36.08 -1.64 -0.39
C ALA A 392 -37.13 -2.68 0.04
N GLY A 393 -37.40 -2.83 1.34
CA GLY A 393 -38.34 -3.78 1.88
C GLY A 393 -38.02 -5.23 1.56
N THR A 394 -36.72 -5.56 1.36
CA THR A 394 -36.24 -6.90 1.03
C THR A 394 -36.56 -7.84 2.20
N GLN A 395 -37.60 -8.67 2.08
CA GLN A 395 -38.02 -9.58 3.14
C GLN A 395 -37.08 -10.79 3.24
N PRO A 396 -36.85 -11.31 4.46
CA PRO A 396 -36.20 -12.59 4.64
C PRO A 396 -36.97 -13.67 3.85
N SER A 397 -36.26 -14.50 3.09
CA SER A 397 -36.90 -15.62 2.42
C SER A 397 -36.55 -16.90 3.14
N LYS A 398 -37.55 -17.78 3.28
CA LYS A 398 -37.34 -19.12 3.79
C LYS A 398 -36.30 -19.84 2.90
N MET A 399 -35.20 -20.31 3.50
CA MET A 399 -34.18 -21.05 2.78
C MET A 399 -34.68 -22.44 2.38
N ASP A 400 -34.34 -22.83 1.16
CA ASP A 400 -34.53 -24.22 0.73
C ASP A 400 -33.32 -25.05 1.18
N LEU A 401 -33.54 -25.85 2.22
CA LEU A 401 -32.51 -26.69 2.82
C LEU A 401 -32.40 -28.09 2.17
N THR A 402 -33.18 -28.39 1.15
CA THR A 402 -33.25 -29.73 0.52
C THR A 402 -31.93 -30.14 -0.13
N GLN A 403 -31.16 -29.19 -0.66
CA GLN A 403 -29.88 -29.44 -1.34
C GLN A 403 -28.66 -29.11 -0.46
N THR A 404 -28.87 -28.69 0.80
CA THR A 404 -27.78 -28.20 1.66
C THR A 404 -26.67 -29.24 1.84
N ASN A 405 -27.00 -30.52 2.14
CA ASN A 405 -25.99 -31.57 2.30
C ASN A 405 -25.12 -31.75 1.05
N ARG A 406 -25.71 -31.62 -0.12
CA ARG A 406 -24.98 -31.72 -1.38
C ARG A 406 -24.00 -30.54 -1.54
N LYS A 407 -24.46 -29.32 -1.25
CA LYS A 407 -23.62 -28.12 -1.28
C LYS A 407 -22.49 -28.19 -0.26
N LEU A 408 -22.79 -28.65 0.97
CA LEU A 408 -21.74 -28.84 2.00
C LEU A 408 -20.61 -29.77 1.50
N ASN A 409 -20.97 -30.88 0.88
CA ASN A 409 -19.98 -31.78 0.29
C ASN A 409 -19.19 -31.14 -0.87
N MET A 410 -19.89 -30.42 -1.75
CA MET A 410 -19.26 -29.75 -2.91
C MET A 410 -18.26 -28.68 -2.50
N PHE A 411 -18.55 -27.94 -1.45
CA PHE A 411 -17.70 -26.85 -0.95
C PHE A 411 -16.79 -27.25 0.22
N GLY A 412 -16.67 -28.57 0.49
CA GLY A 412 -15.72 -29.11 1.46
C GLY A 412 -15.99 -28.74 2.90
N TYR A 413 -17.27 -28.64 3.30
CA TYR A 413 -17.66 -28.53 4.70
C TYR A 413 -17.58 -29.92 5.34
N THR A 414 -16.68 -30.07 6.30
CA THR A 414 -16.55 -31.29 7.11
C THR A 414 -17.37 -31.19 8.40
N SER A 415 -17.73 -32.33 9.02
CA SER A 415 -18.38 -32.32 10.33
C SER A 415 -17.56 -31.52 11.35
N GLU A 416 -16.25 -31.61 11.32
CA GLU A 416 -15.35 -30.81 12.18
C GLU A 416 -15.55 -29.31 11.97
N LYS A 417 -15.58 -28.84 10.70
CA LYS A 417 -15.81 -27.43 10.40
C LYS A 417 -17.21 -26.97 10.84
N LEU A 418 -18.21 -27.80 10.72
CA LEU A 418 -19.55 -27.49 11.16
C LEU A 418 -19.67 -27.40 12.70
N GLU A 419 -19.22 -28.43 13.40
CA GLU A 419 -19.42 -28.57 14.84
C GLU A 419 -18.40 -27.81 15.70
N MET A 420 -17.14 -27.72 15.24
CA MET A 420 -16.04 -27.12 16.01
C MET A 420 -15.75 -25.69 15.61
N LEU A 421 -16.26 -25.23 14.46
CA LEU A 421 -15.98 -23.88 13.95
C LEU A 421 -17.28 -23.07 13.80
N LEU A 422 -18.16 -23.43 12.84
CA LEU A 422 -19.35 -22.63 12.53
C LEU A 422 -20.33 -22.57 13.71
N LEU A 423 -20.60 -23.71 14.32
CA LEU A 423 -21.57 -23.80 15.42
C LEU A 423 -21.13 -22.94 16.63
N PRO A 424 -19.90 -23.00 17.15
CA PRO A 424 -19.45 -22.10 18.20
C PRO A 424 -19.47 -20.63 17.79
N MET A 425 -19.06 -20.29 16.56
CA MET A 425 -19.09 -18.92 16.08
C MET A 425 -20.52 -18.35 16.09
N SER A 426 -21.50 -19.14 15.67
CA SER A 426 -22.91 -18.69 15.61
C SER A 426 -23.60 -18.63 16.98
N ILE A 427 -23.16 -19.41 17.96
CA ILE A 427 -23.71 -19.36 19.32
C ILE A 427 -23.09 -18.20 20.09
N VAL A 428 -21.77 -18.02 20.03
CA VAL A 428 -21.02 -17.12 20.93
C VAL A 428 -20.78 -15.73 20.32
N GLY A 429 -20.86 -15.59 18.99
CA GLY A 429 -20.53 -14.35 18.30
C GLY A 429 -19.05 -13.96 18.37
N LYS A 430 -18.19 -14.96 18.53
CA LYS A 430 -16.72 -14.84 18.56
C LYS A 430 -16.11 -16.01 17.78
N GLU A 431 -14.88 -15.86 17.34
CA GLU A 431 -14.14 -16.94 16.70
C GLU A 431 -14.05 -18.16 17.66
N ALA A 432 -14.15 -19.34 17.09
CA ALA A 432 -14.09 -20.59 17.85
C ALA A 432 -12.74 -20.72 18.55
N LEU A 433 -12.76 -21.05 19.85
CA LEU A 433 -11.56 -21.30 20.62
C LEU A 433 -11.12 -22.76 20.43
N GLY A 434 -9.85 -22.96 20.16
CA GLY A 434 -9.23 -24.27 20.02
C GLY A 434 -7.87 -24.33 20.70
N SER A 435 -7.15 -25.44 20.54
CA SER A 435 -5.77 -25.56 20.96
C SER A 435 -4.87 -24.63 20.14
N MET A 436 -3.72 -24.24 20.70
CA MET A 436 -2.72 -23.49 19.96
C MET A 436 -2.06 -24.33 18.87
N GLY A 437 -1.93 -23.74 17.69
CA GLY A 437 -1.32 -24.37 16.52
C GLY A 437 -2.28 -25.17 15.64
N ASN A 438 -1.76 -25.61 14.53
CA ASN A 438 -2.47 -26.40 13.53
C ASN A 438 -1.52 -27.51 13.03
N ASP A 439 -1.81 -28.75 13.37
CA ASP A 439 -1.01 -29.93 13.01
C ASP A 439 -1.30 -30.43 11.59
N ALA A 440 -2.25 -29.82 10.87
CA ALA A 440 -2.53 -30.20 9.50
C ALA A 440 -1.31 -29.92 8.61
N ALA A 441 -0.93 -30.91 7.80
CA ALA A 441 0.11 -30.73 6.80
C ALA A 441 -0.24 -29.56 5.86
N LEU A 442 0.79 -28.87 5.34
CA LEU A 442 0.60 -27.84 4.33
C LEU A 442 -0.21 -28.42 3.15
N ALA A 443 -1.14 -27.65 2.60
CA ALA A 443 -2.03 -28.11 1.53
C ALA A 443 -1.27 -28.72 0.34
N VAL A 444 -0.10 -28.16 0.00
CA VAL A 444 0.79 -28.66 -1.07
C VAL A 444 1.33 -30.06 -0.82
N LEU A 445 1.39 -30.51 0.44
CA LEU A 445 1.86 -31.84 0.84
C LEU A 445 0.70 -32.83 1.04
N SER A 446 -0.55 -32.43 0.82
CA SER A 446 -1.71 -33.29 0.98
C SER A 446 -1.94 -34.17 -0.23
N ASP A 447 -2.21 -35.45 -0.01
CA ASP A 447 -2.65 -36.39 -1.06
C ASP A 447 -4.11 -36.19 -1.47
N LYS A 448 -4.86 -35.38 -0.70
CA LYS A 448 -6.27 -35.09 -0.97
C LYS A 448 -6.40 -33.68 -1.55
N PRO A 449 -7.38 -33.43 -2.42
CA PRO A 449 -7.71 -32.09 -2.89
C PRO A 449 -8.03 -31.18 -1.70
N ARG A 450 -7.40 -30.01 -1.69
CA ARG A 450 -7.64 -28.96 -0.68
C ARG A 450 -8.29 -27.76 -1.36
N GLN A 451 -8.99 -26.94 -0.59
CA GLN A 451 -9.53 -25.69 -1.11
C GLN A 451 -8.40 -24.72 -1.49
N VAL A 452 -8.65 -23.79 -2.43
CA VAL A 452 -7.63 -22.87 -2.91
C VAL A 452 -7.10 -22.01 -1.77
N GLN A 453 -7.95 -21.59 -0.84
CA GLN A 453 -7.58 -20.81 0.34
C GLN A 453 -6.56 -21.54 1.24
N ASP A 454 -6.62 -22.87 1.33
CA ASP A 454 -5.68 -23.65 2.14
C ASP A 454 -4.23 -23.57 1.64
N TYR A 455 -4.02 -23.19 0.37
CA TYR A 455 -2.67 -22.98 -0.21
C TYR A 455 -2.10 -21.59 0.08
N PHE A 456 -2.85 -20.72 0.76
CA PHE A 456 -2.42 -19.39 1.11
C PHE A 456 -2.03 -19.31 2.58
N LYS A 457 -0.99 -18.58 2.86
CA LYS A 457 -0.56 -18.23 4.22
C LYS A 457 -0.36 -16.73 4.30
N GLN A 458 -0.64 -16.15 5.45
CA GLN A 458 -0.32 -14.76 5.72
C GLN A 458 1.18 -14.54 5.59
N LEU A 459 1.57 -13.41 5.05
CA LEU A 459 2.95 -12.95 5.11
C LEU A 459 3.32 -12.73 6.58
N PHE A 460 4.57 -13.06 6.92
CA PHE A 460 5.02 -12.93 8.29
C PHE A 460 5.01 -11.45 8.71
N ALA A 461 4.31 -11.14 9.80
CA ALA A 461 4.39 -9.83 10.41
C ALA A 461 5.76 -9.67 11.08
N GLN A 462 6.49 -8.64 10.72
CA GLN A 462 7.80 -8.38 11.31
C GLN A 462 7.65 -7.97 12.78
N VAL A 463 8.66 -8.26 13.57
CA VAL A 463 8.72 -7.90 15.02
C VAL A 463 8.60 -6.38 15.25
N THR A 464 8.92 -5.57 14.23
CA THR A 464 8.78 -4.11 14.23
C THR A 464 7.33 -3.62 14.23
N ASN A 465 6.36 -4.50 13.96
CA ASN A 465 4.94 -4.19 13.99
C ASN A 465 4.33 -4.77 15.27
N PRO A 466 4.34 -4.04 16.40
CA PRO A 466 3.71 -4.53 17.61
C PRO A 466 2.21 -4.70 17.37
N PRO A 467 1.59 -5.78 17.89
CA PRO A 467 0.16 -5.99 17.74
C PRO A 467 -0.61 -4.87 18.44
N ILE A 468 -1.73 -4.46 17.84
CA ILE A 468 -2.66 -3.52 18.44
C ILE A 468 -3.39 -4.24 19.57
N ASP A 469 -3.45 -3.64 20.76
CA ASP A 469 -4.18 -4.22 21.87
C ASP A 469 -5.72 -4.14 21.67
N PRO A 470 -6.51 -5.02 22.31
CA PRO A 470 -7.95 -5.09 22.08
C PRO A 470 -8.73 -3.81 22.40
N ILE A 471 -8.26 -2.99 23.34
CA ILE A 471 -8.93 -1.72 23.71
C ILE A 471 -8.67 -0.70 22.59
N ARG A 472 -7.44 -0.62 22.10
CA ARG A 472 -7.08 0.27 21.00
C ARG A 472 -7.72 -0.16 19.69
N GLU A 473 -7.89 -1.47 19.44
CA GLU A 473 -8.59 -1.98 18.24
C GLU A 473 -9.96 -1.34 18.05
N GLU A 474 -10.75 -1.17 19.11
CA GLU A 474 -12.09 -0.59 19.03
C GLU A 474 -12.10 0.87 18.56
N ILE A 475 -10.99 1.59 18.77
CA ILE A 475 -10.89 3.02 18.42
C ILE A 475 -10.24 3.21 17.05
N VAL A 476 -9.19 2.44 16.74
CA VAL A 476 -8.32 2.71 15.58
C VAL A 476 -8.62 1.83 14.37
N MET A 477 -9.34 0.71 14.54
CA MET A 477 -9.61 -0.23 13.46
C MET A 477 -11.03 -0.11 12.93
N SER A 478 -11.20 -0.28 11.63
CA SER A 478 -12.50 -0.20 10.98
C SER A 478 -12.66 -1.20 9.84
N LEU A 479 -13.86 -1.80 9.75
CA LEU A 479 -14.29 -2.63 8.62
C LEU A 479 -15.16 -1.84 7.63
N VAL A 480 -15.53 -0.61 7.94
CA VAL A 480 -16.33 0.24 7.04
C VAL A 480 -15.51 0.58 5.80
N CYS A 481 -16.10 0.35 4.63
CA CYS A 481 -15.43 0.55 3.36
C CYS A 481 -16.37 1.17 2.32
N PRO A 482 -16.07 2.36 1.77
CA PRO A 482 -16.72 2.85 0.58
C PRO A 482 -16.26 2.04 -0.63
N VAL A 483 -17.20 1.62 -1.47
CA VAL A 483 -16.96 0.75 -2.63
C VAL A 483 -17.72 1.27 -3.86
N GLY A 484 -17.33 0.82 -5.05
CA GLY A 484 -17.92 1.27 -6.32
C GLY A 484 -17.09 2.39 -6.96
N PRO A 485 -17.69 3.23 -7.80
CA PRO A 485 -16.95 4.22 -8.58
C PRO A 485 -16.20 5.21 -7.69
N GLU A 486 -14.93 5.41 -7.98
CA GLU A 486 -14.09 6.44 -7.35
C GLU A 486 -14.13 7.73 -8.17
N GLY A 487 -14.00 8.86 -7.51
CA GLY A 487 -13.81 10.15 -8.16
C GLY A 487 -12.35 10.38 -8.58
N ASN A 488 -12.14 11.42 -9.37
CA ASN A 488 -10.80 11.84 -9.77
C ASN A 488 -10.04 12.44 -8.57
N LEU A 489 -8.94 11.83 -8.17
CA LEU A 489 -8.14 12.24 -7.02
C LEU A 489 -7.54 13.65 -7.18
N LEU A 490 -7.30 14.10 -8.41
CA LEU A 490 -6.66 15.38 -8.72
C LEU A 490 -7.67 16.53 -8.95
N GLU A 491 -8.97 16.20 -8.98
CA GLU A 491 -10.03 17.18 -9.16
C GLU A 491 -10.32 17.94 -7.87
N GLU A 492 -10.86 19.13 -8.02
CA GLU A 492 -11.37 19.94 -6.90
C GLU A 492 -12.50 19.18 -6.18
N PRO A 493 -12.53 19.18 -4.84
CA PRO A 493 -13.57 18.46 -4.09
C PRO A 493 -14.98 18.85 -4.51
N SER A 494 -15.83 17.83 -4.72
CA SER A 494 -17.24 18.02 -5.07
C SER A 494 -18.11 16.89 -4.50
N MET A 495 -19.40 17.10 -4.41
CA MET A 495 -20.36 16.10 -3.95
C MET A 495 -20.33 14.82 -4.80
N ASN A 496 -19.90 14.89 -6.07
CA ASN A 496 -19.85 13.72 -6.95
C ASN A 496 -18.83 12.66 -6.48
N HIS A 497 -17.78 13.08 -5.77
CA HIS A 497 -16.75 12.18 -5.30
C HIS A 497 -17.22 11.21 -4.21
N CYS A 498 -18.27 11.54 -3.47
CA CYS A 498 -18.83 10.67 -2.43
C CYS A 498 -20.10 9.90 -2.86
N LYS A 499 -20.43 9.88 -4.16
CA LYS A 499 -21.49 9.00 -4.72
C LYS A 499 -21.03 7.55 -4.75
N ARG A 500 -20.77 6.97 -3.58
CA ARG A 500 -20.29 5.61 -3.41
C ARG A 500 -21.17 4.80 -2.47
N LEU A 501 -21.15 3.48 -2.63
CA LEU A 501 -21.80 2.58 -1.70
C LEU A 501 -20.92 2.34 -0.48
N VAL A 502 -21.44 2.57 0.71
CA VAL A 502 -20.75 2.22 1.97
C VAL A 502 -21.21 0.85 2.44
N VAL A 503 -20.27 -0.05 2.58
CA VAL A 503 -20.43 -1.37 3.20
C VAL A 503 -19.90 -1.29 4.62
N ARG A 504 -20.79 -1.32 5.61
CA ARG A 504 -20.40 -1.24 7.03
C ARG A 504 -19.85 -2.55 7.55
N HIS A 505 -20.35 -3.66 7.04
CA HIS A 505 -19.93 -4.99 7.41
C HIS A 505 -19.59 -5.82 6.15
N PRO A 506 -18.34 -6.29 5.97
CA PRO A 506 -17.92 -6.91 4.72
C PRO A 506 -18.50 -8.32 4.48
N VAL A 507 -18.99 -8.98 5.54
CA VAL A 507 -19.76 -10.23 5.43
C VAL A 507 -21.24 -9.85 5.27
N LEU A 508 -21.75 -9.97 4.05
CA LEU A 508 -23.09 -9.51 3.68
C LEU A 508 -24.18 -10.50 4.14
N THR A 509 -25.35 -9.95 4.48
CA THR A 509 -26.54 -10.77 4.71
C THR A 509 -27.14 -11.25 3.38
N LEU A 510 -28.08 -12.18 3.48
CA LEU A 510 -28.83 -12.65 2.32
C LEU A 510 -29.71 -11.53 1.74
N GLU A 511 -30.24 -10.66 2.59
CA GLU A 511 -31.07 -9.51 2.22
C GLU A 511 -30.25 -8.45 1.49
N GLU A 512 -29.07 -8.07 2.02
CA GLU A 512 -28.13 -7.15 1.38
C GLU A 512 -27.71 -7.64 -0.01
N MET A 513 -27.33 -8.92 -0.13
CA MET A 513 -26.98 -9.53 -1.41
C MET A 513 -28.18 -9.54 -2.38
N ARG A 514 -29.37 -9.78 -1.89
CA ARG A 514 -30.57 -9.78 -2.72
C ARG A 514 -30.94 -8.36 -3.19
N THR A 515 -30.78 -7.36 -2.33
CA THR A 515 -30.94 -5.95 -2.69
C THR A 515 -29.96 -5.57 -3.79
N LEU A 516 -28.68 -5.89 -3.62
CA LEU A 516 -27.65 -5.65 -4.65
C LEU A 516 -27.98 -6.30 -6.00
N LYS A 517 -28.54 -7.53 -5.99
CA LYS A 517 -28.86 -8.29 -7.21
C LYS A 517 -30.10 -7.79 -7.96
N ASN A 518 -31.09 -7.32 -7.25
CA ASN A 518 -32.43 -7.14 -7.81
C ASN A 518 -32.92 -5.68 -7.82
N GLN A 519 -32.18 -4.78 -7.19
CA GLN A 519 -32.56 -3.37 -7.04
C GLN A 519 -31.49 -2.46 -7.68
N GLU A 520 -31.97 -1.33 -8.18
CA GLU A 520 -31.10 -0.18 -8.50
C GLU A 520 -31.32 0.89 -7.45
N TYR A 521 -30.25 1.41 -6.87
CA TYR A 521 -30.37 2.60 -6.03
C TYR A 521 -30.60 3.82 -6.92
N LYS A 522 -31.61 4.62 -6.57
CA LYS A 522 -31.88 5.89 -7.25
C LYS A 522 -31.80 7.03 -6.26
N PHE A 523 -31.09 8.07 -6.64
CA PHE A 523 -31.07 9.33 -5.90
C PHE A 523 -32.43 10.03 -5.98
N PRO A 524 -32.72 11.00 -5.10
CA PRO A 524 -33.97 11.76 -5.13
C PRO A 524 -34.26 12.46 -6.45
N ASP A 525 -33.21 12.78 -7.24
CA ASP A 525 -33.35 13.36 -8.60
C ASP A 525 -33.69 12.33 -9.69
N GLY A 526 -33.90 11.06 -9.31
CA GLY A 526 -34.26 9.95 -10.17
C GLY A 526 -33.09 9.30 -10.93
N LYS A 527 -31.85 9.81 -10.75
CA LYS A 527 -30.69 9.21 -11.39
C LYS A 527 -30.28 7.94 -10.66
N THR A 528 -29.81 6.94 -11.40
CA THR A 528 -29.22 5.73 -10.85
C THR A 528 -27.94 6.08 -10.10
N GLY A 529 -27.86 5.67 -8.84
CA GLY A 529 -26.68 5.86 -7.99
C GLY A 529 -25.82 4.61 -7.89
N PHE A 530 -26.43 3.44 -7.90
CA PHE A 530 -25.71 2.17 -7.83
C PHE A 530 -26.53 1.03 -8.45
N SER A 531 -25.88 0.27 -9.32
CA SER A 531 -26.43 -0.93 -9.95
C SER A 531 -25.38 -2.01 -10.05
N THR A 532 -25.80 -3.27 -10.16
CA THR A 532 -24.87 -4.41 -10.26
C THR A 532 -25.23 -5.35 -11.39
N HIS A 533 -24.22 -6.06 -11.91
CA HIS A 533 -24.37 -7.17 -12.83
C HIS A 533 -23.94 -8.47 -12.17
N VAL A 534 -24.76 -9.53 -12.30
CA VAL A 534 -24.46 -10.85 -11.72
C VAL A 534 -23.76 -11.72 -12.75
N ILE A 535 -22.58 -12.21 -12.41
CA ILE A 535 -21.75 -13.06 -13.26
C ILE A 535 -21.75 -14.48 -12.71
N ASP A 536 -22.18 -15.44 -13.51
CA ASP A 536 -22.10 -16.87 -13.18
C ASP A 536 -20.65 -17.36 -13.20
N THR A 537 -20.14 -17.75 -12.04
CA THR A 537 -18.77 -18.29 -11.89
C THR A 537 -18.72 -19.82 -11.98
N THR A 538 -19.75 -20.47 -12.48
CA THR A 538 -19.75 -21.92 -12.70
C THR A 538 -19.38 -22.27 -14.13
N PHE A 539 -18.94 -23.51 -14.32
CA PHE A 539 -18.60 -24.07 -15.63
C PHE A 539 -19.02 -25.54 -15.74
N PRO A 540 -19.10 -26.10 -16.96
CA PRO A 540 -19.58 -27.47 -17.15
C PRO A 540 -18.68 -28.50 -16.46
N LYS A 541 -19.27 -29.45 -15.75
CA LYS A 541 -18.57 -30.58 -15.17
C LYS A 541 -17.94 -31.43 -16.27
N GLY A 542 -16.71 -31.86 -16.04
CA GLY A 542 -15.97 -32.70 -16.98
C GLY A 542 -15.19 -31.96 -18.08
N SER A 543 -15.29 -30.62 -18.16
CA SER A 543 -14.51 -29.80 -19.10
C SER A 543 -13.03 -29.66 -18.72
N GLY A 544 -12.61 -30.16 -17.56
CA GLY A 544 -11.25 -30.19 -17.10
C GLY A 544 -10.58 -28.84 -16.85
N PRO A 545 -9.24 -28.79 -16.81
CA PRO A 545 -8.50 -27.54 -16.57
C PRO A 545 -8.71 -26.48 -17.64
N ASP A 546 -8.86 -26.87 -18.90
CA ASP A 546 -9.10 -25.94 -20.02
C ASP A 546 -10.46 -25.26 -19.89
N GLY A 547 -11.50 -26.01 -19.52
CA GLY A 547 -12.83 -25.44 -19.26
C GLY A 547 -12.84 -24.49 -18.06
N MET A 548 -12.05 -24.75 -17.04
CA MET A 548 -11.86 -23.83 -15.92
C MET A 548 -11.16 -22.53 -16.35
N LEU A 549 -10.11 -22.64 -17.18
CA LEU A 549 -9.39 -21.45 -17.69
C LEU A 549 -10.30 -20.59 -18.58
N GLN A 550 -11.04 -21.22 -19.50
CA GLN A 550 -12.02 -20.53 -20.36
C GLN A 550 -13.10 -19.83 -19.52
N ALA A 551 -13.56 -20.47 -18.44
CA ALA A 551 -14.53 -19.85 -17.55
C ALA A 551 -13.96 -18.63 -16.80
N LEU A 552 -12.69 -18.67 -16.38
CA LEU A 552 -12.02 -17.52 -15.77
C LEU A 552 -11.89 -16.35 -16.76
N GLU A 553 -11.46 -16.61 -17.99
CA GLU A 553 -11.36 -15.61 -19.05
C GLU A 553 -12.73 -15.00 -19.36
N ARG A 554 -13.78 -15.85 -19.47
CA ARG A 554 -15.16 -15.38 -19.66
C ARG A 554 -15.59 -14.45 -18.53
N VAL A 555 -15.39 -14.84 -17.27
CA VAL A 555 -15.79 -14.05 -16.09
C VAL A 555 -15.06 -12.70 -16.06
N CYS A 556 -13.77 -12.67 -16.39
CA CYS A 556 -12.99 -11.42 -16.47
C CYS A 556 -13.50 -10.48 -17.55
N ASN A 557 -13.76 -11.01 -18.76
CA ASN A 557 -14.25 -10.21 -19.89
C ASN A 557 -15.67 -9.71 -19.62
N GLU A 558 -16.55 -10.57 -19.10
CA GLU A 558 -17.95 -10.20 -18.74
C GLU A 558 -17.95 -9.07 -17.69
N ALA A 559 -17.05 -9.13 -16.70
CA ALA A 559 -16.91 -8.07 -15.71
C ALA A 559 -16.48 -6.74 -16.34
N ALA A 560 -15.48 -6.75 -17.22
CA ALA A 560 -15.00 -5.57 -17.91
C ALA A 560 -16.08 -4.95 -18.81
N ASP A 561 -16.78 -5.79 -19.57
CA ASP A 561 -17.86 -5.38 -20.48
C ASP A 561 -19.05 -4.78 -19.71
N ALA A 562 -19.45 -5.40 -18.59
CA ALA A 562 -20.52 -4.89 -17.75
C ALA A 562 -20.20 -3.50 -17.18
N ILE A 563 -18.95 -3.27 -16.74
CA ILE A 563 -18.52 -1.98 -16.18
C ILE A 563 -18.46 -0.89 -17.28
N GLN A 564 -18.01 -1.22 -18.46
CA GLN A 564 -17.92 -0.26 -19.57
C GLN A 564 -19.26 0.08 -20.22
N GLY A 565 -20.31 -0.70 -19.96
CA GLY A 565 -21.57 -0.57 -20.67
C GLY A 565 -21.57 -1.29 -22.01
N GLY A 566 -20.70 -2.28 -22.20
CA GLY A 566 -20.74 -3.27 -23.26
C GLY A 566 -22.03 -4.11 -23.17
N LEU A 567 -22.23 -5.08 -24.02
CA LEU A 567 -23.41 -5.93 -24.06
C LEU A 567 -24.73 -5.17 -24.35
N GLY A 568 -24.66 -3.92 -24.83
CA GLY A 568 -25.82 -3.07 -25.18
C GLY A 568 -26.51 -2.40 -23.98
N ASN A 569 -25.90 -2.42 -22.80
CA ASN A 569 -26.42 -1.82 -21.56
C ASN A 569 -25.59 -0.63 -21.10
N LYS A 570 -26.19 0.19 -20.21
CA LYS A 570 -25.45 1.19 -19.43
C LYS A 570 -24.45 0.45 -18.52
N GLY A 571 -23.25 1.02 -18.32
CA GLY A 571 -22.27 0.49 -17.38
C GLY A 571 -22.82 0.38 -15.94
N VAL A 572 -22.32 -0.58 -15.20
CA VAL A 572 -22.72 -0.84 -13.80
C VAL A 572 -21.64 -0.41 -12.82
N GLU A 573 -22.04 -0.04 -11.61
CA GLU A 573 -21.19 0.39 -10.52
C GLU A 573 -20.64 -0.77 -9.67
N GLY A 574 -21.10 -2.01 -9.95
CA GLY A 574 -20.61 -3.22 -9.27
C GLY A 574 -20.88 -4.51 -10.03
N VAL A 575 -20.04 -5.53 -9.79
CA VAL A 575 -20.25 -6.89 -10.29
C VAL A 575 -20.39 -7.86 -9.11
N ILE A 576 -21.25 -8.86 -9.25
CA ILE A 576 -21.47 -9.92 -8.27
C ILE A 576 -21.04 -11.24 -8.89
N LEU A 577 -19.94 -11.81 -8.38
CA LEU A 577 -19.46 -13.12 -8.77
C LEU A 577 -20.20 -14.18 -7.97
N SER A 578 -21.07 -14.96 -8.62
CA SER A 578 -21.96 -15.93 -7.96
C SER A 578 -21.69 -17.35 -8.42
N ASP A 579 -21.47 -18.25 -7.47
CA ASP A 579 -21.37 -19.69 -7.71
C ASP A 579 -22.68 -20.45 -7.46
N LYS A 580 -23.78 -19.74 -7.26
CA LYS A 580 -25.08 -20.30 -6.83
C LYS A 580 -25.71 -21.27 -7.84
N LEU A 581 -25.29 -21.20 -9.11
CA LEU A 581 -25.74 -22.13 -10.16
C LEU A 581 -25.01 -23.48 -10.15
N VAL A 582 -24.19 -23.73 -9.13
CA VAL A 582 -23.54 -25.03 -8.91
C VAL A 582 -24.56 -26.15 -8.81
N GLY A 583 -24.29 -27.28 -9.45
CA GLY A 583 -25.23 -28.36 -9.51
C GLY A 583 -24.65 -29.68 -10.04
N PRO A 584 -25.49 -30.66 -10.46
CA PRO A 584 -25.02 -31.96 -10.95
C PRO A 584 -24.07 -31.87 -12.15
N ASP A 585 -24.35 -30.90 -13.04
CA ASP A 585 -23.67 -30.75 -14.33
C ASP A 585 -22.77 -29.51 -14.38
N ARG A 586 -22.71 -28.71 -13.29
CA ARG A 586 -21.93 -27.50 -13.19
C ARG A 586 -21.12 -27.45 -11.90
N VAL A 587 -19.88 -27.06 -12.01
CA VAL A 587 -18.94 -26.90 -10.89
C VAL A 587 -18.55 -25.43 -10.75
N ALA A 588 -18.30 -25.01 -9.51
CA ALA A 588 -17.90 -23.63 -9.22
C ALA A 588 -16.41 -23.40 -9.50
N LEU A 589 -16.08 -22.24 -10.04
CA LEU A 589 -14.74 -21.69 -9.89
C LEU A 589 -14.49 -21.41 -8.39
N PRO A 590 -13.31 -21.69 -7.85
CA PRO A 590 -12.96 -21.24 -6.50
C PRO A 590 -13.13 -19.72 -6.39
N SER A 591 -13.87 -19.25 -5.37
CA SER A 591 -14.23 -17.85 -5.26
C SER A 591 -13.02 -16.91 -5.16
N LEU A 592 -12.02 -17.30 -4.38
CA LEU A 592 -10.76 -16.56 -4.26
C LEU A 592 -10.05 -16.39 -5.63
N LEU A 593 -10.10 -17.43 -6.47
CA LEU A 593 -9.51 -17.40 -7.80
C LEU A 593 -10.29 -16.48 -8.74
N ALA A 594 -11.61 -16.58 -8.74
CA ALA A 594 -12.48 -15.75 -9.57
C ALA A 594 -12.35 -14.26 -9.20
N VAL A 595 -12.41 -13.93 -7.90
CA VAL A 595 -12.24 -12.56 -7.40
C VAL A 595 -10.85 -12.02 -7.75
N GLY A 596 -9.79 -12.80 -7.47
CA GLY A 596 -8.41 -12.38 -7.76
C GLY A 596 -8.16 -12.14 -9.26
N ALA A 597 -8.73 -12.99 -10.12
CA ALA A 597 -8.61 -12.85 -11.57
C ALA A 597 -9.31 -11.59 -12.09
N VAL A 598 -10.58 -11.37 -11.69
CA VAL A 598 -11.35 -10.17 -12.05
C VAL A 598 -10.66 -8.91 -11.52
N HIS A 599 -10.25 -8.90 -10.26
CA HIS A 599 -9.54 -7.77 -9.68
C HIS A 599 -8.27 -7.40 -10.46
N GLN A 600 -7.42 -8.40 -10.77
CA GLN A 600 -6.18 -8.16 -11.53
C GLN A 600 -6.45 -7.76 -12.98
N HIS A 601 -7.48 -8.31 -13.60
CA HIS A 601 -7.89 -7.91 -14.94
C HIS A 601 -8.31 -6.44 -14.98
N LEU A 602 -9.19 -6.03 -14.05
CA LEU A 602 -9.66 -4.64 -13.94
C LEU A 602 -8.55 -3.66 -13.53
N LEU A 603 -7.56 -4.09 -12.73
CA LEU A 603 -6.37 -3.28 -12.44
C LEU A 603 -5.58 -2.98 -13.72
N LYS A 604 -5.27 -4.01 -14.51
CA LYS A 604 -4.49 -3.87 -15.75
C LYS A 604 -5.17 -3.01 -16.79
N THR A 605 -6.49 -3.12 -16.89
CA THR A 605 -7.31 -2.33 -17.81
C THR A 605 -7.70 -0.97 -17.25
N GLN A 606 -7.20 -0.62 -16.05
CA GLN A 606 -7.50 0.63 -15.35
C GLN A 606 -9.00 0.89 -15.14
N GLN A 607 -9.77 -0.20 -14.98
CA GLN A 607 -11.22 -0.12 -14.73
C GLN A 607 -11.61 -0.37 -13.27
N ARG A 608 -10.66 -0.89 -12.45
CA ARG A 608 -10.97 -1.25 -11.05
C ARG A 608 -11.56 -0.12 -10.20
N PRO A 609 -11.18 1.15 -10.36
CA PRO A 609 -11.79 2.27 -9.65
C PRO A 609 -13.25 2.54 -10.05
N LYS A 610 -13.73 1.97 -11.15
CA LYS A 610 -15.07 2.25 -11.67
C LYS A 610 -16.15 1.35 -11.06
N ALA A 611 -15.81 0.25 -10.38
CA ALA A 611 -16.80 -0.68 -9.87
C ALA A 611 -16.36 -1.47 -8.63
N ALA A 612 -17.35 -1.89 -7.83
CA ALA A 612 -17.20 -2.84 -6.75
C ALA A 612 -17.19 -4.30 -7.27
N ILE A 613 -16.52 -5.19 -6.50
CA ILE A 613 -16.53 -6.64 -6.72
C ILE A 613 -17.11 -7.32 -5.49
N PHE A 614 -18.31 -7.87 -5.62
CA PHE A 614 -18.95 -8.67 -4.58
C PHE A 614 -18.87 -10.15 -4.92
N ALA A 615 -18.90 -11.01 -3.89
CA ALA A 615 -18.95 -12.46 -4.07
C ALA A 615 -20.16 -13.06 -3.35
N GLU A 616 -20.96 -13.88 -4.05
CA GLU A 616 -21.95 -14.79 -3.48
C GLU A 616 -21.33 -16.18 -3.57
N ALA A 617 -20.68 -16.62 -2.46
CA ALA A 617 -19.72 -17.71 -2.48
C ALA A 617 -20.06 -18.84 -1.51
N GLY A 618 -20.02 -20.07 -2.00
CA GLY A 618 -20.27 -21.26 -1.19
C GLY A 618 -19.04 -21.76 -0.43
N ASP A 619 -17.85 -21.47 -0.87
CA ASP A 619 -16.58 -21.97 -0.31
C ASP A 619 -16.01 -21.13 0.84
N ILE A 620 -16.58 -19.96 1.12
CA ILE A 620 -16.17 -19.05 2.20
C ILE A 620 -16.93 -19.35 3.49
N LYS A 621 -16.21 -19.63 4.59
CA LYS A 621 -16.83 -20.07 5.86
C LYS A 621 -16.07 -19.70 7.12
N GLU A 622 -14.76 -19.49 7.04
CA GLU A 622 -13.90 -19.22 8.21
C GLU A 622 -13.06 -17.94 8.02
N VAL A 623 -12.50 -17.44 9.12
CA VAL A 623 -11.75 -16.17 9.13
C VAL A 623 -10.63 -16.14 8.09
N HIS A 624 -9.93 -17.26 7.91
CA HIS A 624 -8.88 -17.35 6.89
C HIS A 624 -9.40 -17.14 5.47
N ASP A 625 -10.59 -17.68 5.16
CA ASP A 625 -11.22 -17.53 3.86
C ASP A 625 -11.57 -16.06 3.60
N TYR A 626 -12.15 -15.36 4.61
CA TYR A 626 -12.45 -13.93 4.53
C TYR A 626 -11.18 -13.09 4.38
N ALA A 627 -10.16 -13.37 5.18
CA ALA A 627 -8.90 -12.65 5.11
C ALA A 627 -8.24 -12.77 3.72
N THR A 628 -8.28 -13.96 3.12
CA THR A 628 -7.70 -14.17 1.79
C THR A 628 -8.51 -13.48 0.70
N ILE A 629 -9.84 -13.62 0.69
CA ILE A 629 -10.66 -13.07 -0.40
C ILE A 629 -10.67 -11.53 -0.39
N PHE A 630 -10.72 -10.89 0.79
CA PHE A 630 -10.59 -9.44 0.89
C PHE A 630 -9.18 -8.97 0.54
N GLY A 631 -8.14 -9.69 0.99
CA GLY A 631 -6.76 -9.41 0.64
C GLY A 631 -6.49 -9.47 -0.87
N TYR A 632 -7.34 -10.15 -1.64
CA TYR A 632 -7.27 -10.24 -3.11
C TYR A 632 -8.33 -9.41 -3.84
N GLY A 633 -9.00 -8.48 -3.17
CA GLY A 633 -9.74 -7.39 -3.81
C GLY A 633 -11.26 -7.52 -3.81
N CYS A 634 -11.86 -8.43 -3.03
CA CYS A 634 -13.30 -8.45 -2.81
C CYS A 634 -13.76 -7.26 -1.97
N ASP A 635 -14.94 -6.74 -2.26
CA ASP A 635 -15.53 -5.60 -1.54
C ASP A 635 -16.60 -6.03 -0.52
N GLY A 636 -17.19 -7.21 -0.71
CA GLY A 636 -18.14 -7.81 0.22
C GLY A 636 -18.48 -9.23 -0.18
N VAL A 637 -18.73 -10.10 0.79
CA VAL A 637 -18.98 -11.53 0.57
C VAL A 637 -20.28 -11.95 1.25
N CYS A 638 -21.16 -12.62 0.52
CA CYS A 638 -22.30 -13.35 1.08
C CYS A 638 -21.99 -14.85 1.13
N PRO A 639 -21.71 -15.44 2.30
CA PRO A 639 -21.36 -16.84 2.47
C PRO A 639 -22.65 -17.69 2.57
N TYR A 640 -23.42 -17.77 1.48
CA TYR A 640 -24.77 -18.32 1.51
C TYR A 640 -24.84 -19.79 1.98
N VAL A 641 -23.82 -20.62 1.68
CA VAL A 641 -23.76 -22.02 2.14
C VAL A 641 -23.50 -22.11 3.64
N ALA A 642 -22.72 -21.19 4.20
CA ALA A 642 -22.53 -21.12 5.65
C ALA A 642 -23.85 -20.79 6.36
N TYR A 643 -24.65 -19.85 5.82
CA TYR A 643 -25.98 -19.55 6.34
C TYR A 643 -26.92 -20.73 6.19
N GLU A 644 -26.95 -21.44 5.04
CA GLU A 644 -27.73 -22.65 4.87
C GLU A 644 -27.32 -23.74 5.87
N ALA A 645 -26.02 -23.89 6.16
CA ALA A 645 -25.52 -24.85 7.14
C ALA A 645 -25.99 -24.52 8.57
N LEU A 646 -25.94 -23.24 8.96
CA LEU A 646 -26.39 -22.79 10.28
C LEU A 646 -27.90 -23.00 10.46
N SER A 647 -28.71 -22.59 9.46
CA SER A 647 -30.14 -22.80 9.47
C SER A 647 -30.50 -24.30 9.56
N LYS A 648 -29.76 -25.15 8.82
CA LYS A 648 -29.95 -26.60 8.88
C LYS A 648 -29.62 -27.17 10.26
N MET A 649 -28.46 -26.79 10.85
CA MET A 649 -28.09 -27.23 12.20
C MET A 649 -29.10 -26.75 13.26
N ASN A 650 -29.67 -25.58 13.09
CA ASN A 650 -30.75 -25.07 13.94
C ASN A 650 -32.01 -25.89 13.82
N ALA A 651 -32.49 -26.14 12.60
CA ALA A 651 -33.67 -26.97 12.31
C ALA A 651 -33.53 -28.42 12.81
N GLU A 652 -32.33 -28.98 12.84
CA GLU A 652 -32.00 -30.31 13.37
C GLU A 652 -31.78 -30.33 14.90
N GLY A 653 -31.93 -29.19 15.59
CA GLY A 653 -31.82 -29.08 17.05
C GLY A 653 -30.37 -29.14 17.58
N LEU A 654 -29.36 -29.10 16.71
CA LEU A 654 -27.96 -29.17 17.11
C LEU A 654 -27.51 -27.91 17.89
N VAL A 655 -28.05 -26.75 17.52
CA VAL A 655 -27.79 -25.46 18.20
C VAL A 655 -28.29 -25.52 19.63
N GLU A 656 -29.54 -25.89 19.86
CA GLU A 656 -30.15 -26.01 21.18
C GLU A 656 -29.45 -27.08 22.03
N ALA A 657 -29.15 -28.23 21.44
CA ALA A 657 -28.42 -29.31 22.14
C ALA A 657 -27.05 -28.85 22.67
N LYS A 658 -26.34 -27.98 21.94
CA LYS A 658 -25.01 -27.46 22.28
C LYS A 658 -25.08 -26.27 23.24
N SER A 659 -25.97 -25.31 22.97
CA SER A 659 -26.06 -24.02 23.70
C SER A 659 -26.95 -24.08 24.94
N LYS A 660 -27.90 -25.05 25.00
CA LYS A 660 -29.01 -25.08 25.96
C LYS A 660 -29.94 -23.86 25.86
N GLN A 661 -29.97 -23.22 24.72
CA GLN A 661 -30.80 -22.05 24.41
C GLN A 661 -31.35 -22.16 22.99
N GLU A 662 -32.55 -21.62 22.78
CA GLU A 662 -33.12 -21.45 21.45
C GLU A 662 -32.57 -20.19 20.78
N PHE A 663 -32.29 -20.27 19.49
CA PHE A 663 -31.87 -19.15 18.65
C PHE A 663 -32.72 -19.08 17.39
N THR A 664 -32.99 -17.88 16.93
CA THR A 664 -33.54 -17.71 15.58
C THR A 664 -32.37 -17.75 14.56
N ASP A 665 -32.70 -18.06 13.30
CA ASP A 665 -31.69 -18.06 12.23
C ASP A 665 -31.01 -16.68 12.09
N GLU A 666 -31.77 -15.59 12.24
CA GLU A 666 -31.22 -14.22 12.18
C GLU A 666 -30.20 -13.96 13.31
N GLN A 667 -30.45 -14.44 14.51
CA GLN A 667 -29.51 -14.33 15.63
C GLN A 667 -28.23 -15.12 15.36
N LEU A 668 -28.36 -16.33 14.82
CA LEU A 668 -27.19 -17.17 14.45
C LEU A 668 -26.36 -16.51 13.35
N PHE A 669 -27.01 -15.94 12.34
CA PHE A 669 -26.32 -15.25 11.26
C PHE A 669 -25.62 -13.98 11.75
N ALA A 670 -26.28 -13.18 12.58
CA ALA A 670 -25.67 -11.99 13.19
C ALA A 670 -24.44 -12.35 14.05
N ASN A 671 -24.55 -13.38 14.88
CA ASN A 671 -23.45 -13.87 15.69
C ASN A 671 -22.28 -14.38 14.83
N TYR A 672 -22.56 -15.13 13.78
CA TYR A 672 -21.56 -15.64 12.85
C TYR A 672 -20.85 -14.50 12.12
N ARG A 673 -21.57 -13.50 11.61
CA ARG A 673 -21.01 -12.29 11.00
C ARG A 673 -20.08 -11.57 11.98
N ASN A 674 -20.52 -11.36 13.23
CA ASN A 674 -19.71 -10.72 14.26
C ASN A 674 -18.44 -11.51 14.58
N ALA A 675 -18.53 -12.84 14.63
CA ALA A 675 -17.38 -13.71 14.85
C ALA A 675 -16.36 -13.59 13.71
N ALA A 676 -16.82 -13.62 12.46
CA ALA A 676 -15.97 -13.43 11.28
C ALA A 676 -15.33 -12.05 11.25
N ALA A 677 -16.06 -10.98 11.57
CA ALA A 677 -15.56 -9.62 11.66
C ALA A 677 -14.45 -9.48 12.72
N LYS A 678 -14.70 -9.98 13.94
CA LYS A 678 -13.68 -9.95 15.01
C LYS A 678 -12.43 -10.73 14.66
N GLY A 679 -12.60 -11.89 14.02
CA GLY A 679 -11.46 -12.67 13.53
C GLY A 679 -10.66 -11.92 12.46
N LEU A 680 -11.34 -11.26 11.51
CA LEU A 680 -10.70 -10.45 10.47
C LEU A 680 -9.93 -9.26 11.08
N LEU A 681 -10.52 -8.55 12.04
CA LEU A 681 -9.83 -7.48 12.78
C LEU A 681 -8.56 -7.99 13.47
N LYS A 682 -8.58 -9.21 14.05
CA LYS A 682 -7.37 -9.83 14.63
C LYS A 682 -6.28 -10.10 13.59
N VAL A 683 -6.65 -10.56 12.41
CA VAL A 683 -5.71 -10.75 11.31
C VAL A 683 -5.09 -9.42 10.91
N MET A 684 -5.92 -8.39 10.69
CA MET A 684 -5.48 -7.05 10.33
C MET A 684 -4.57 -6.43 11.41
N SER A 685 -4.95 -6.57 12.69
CA SER A 685 -4.18 -6.09 13.83
C SER A 685 -2.76 -6.69 13.87
N LYS A 686 -2.62 -7.99 13.63
CA LYS A 686 -1.32 -8.67 13.57
C LYS A 686 -0.47 -8.23 12.38
N MET A 687 -1.11 -7.82 11.29
CA MET A 687 -0.43 -7.28 10.11
C MET A 687 -0.11 -5.78 10.25
N GLY A 688 -0.57 -5.12 11.33
CA GLY A 688 -0.40 -3.69 11.53
C GLY A 688 -1.17 -2.85 10.51
N ILE A 689 -2.33 -3.34 10.07
CA ILE A 689 -3.22 -2.67 9.12
C ILE A 689 -4.52 -2.35 9.83
N SER A 690 -4.92 -1.08 9.83
CA SER A 690 -5.99 -0.59 10.70
C SER A 690 -7.37 -0.56 10.03
N THR A 691 -7.44 -0.47 8.70
CA THR A 691 -8.71 -0.38 7.97
C THR A 691 -8.87 -1.48 6.96
N LEU A 692 -10.09 -1.97 6.77
CA LEU A 692 -10.41 -2.92 5.70
C LEU A 692 -10.11 -2.31 4.32
N GLN A 693 -10.34 -1.02 4.16
CA GLN A 693 -10.05 -0.31 2.93
C GLN A 693 -8.58 -0.44 2.50
N SER A 694 -7.65 -0.34 3.46
CA SER A 694 -6.21 -0.51 3.23
C SER A 694 -5.81 -1.99 3.11
N TYR A 695 -6.50 -2.88 3.84
CA TYR A 695 -6.26 -4.32 3.78
C TYR A 695 -6.69 -4.91 2.44
N LYS A 696 -7.77 -4.40 1.88
CA LYS A 696 -8.34 -4.85 0.62
C LYS A 696 -7.34 -4.69 -0.53
N ALA A 697 -7.08 -5.79 -1.23
CA ALA A 697 -6.10 -5.87 -2.30
C ALA A 697 -4.62 -5.65 -1.91
N ALA A 698 -4.29 -5.53 -0.61
CA ALA A 698 -2.91 -5.43 -0.15
C ALA A 698 -2.11 -6.73 -0.33
N GLN A 699 -2.80 -7.86 -0.60
CA GLN A 699 -2.20 -9.16 -0.89
C GLN A 699 -1.22 -9.61 0.20
N VAL A 700 -1.58 -9.39 1.45
CA VAL A 700 -0.78 -9.75 2.63
C VAL A 700 -0.77 -11.25 2.94
N SER A 701 -1.36 -12.06 2.09
CA SER A 701 -1.27 -13.51 2.10
C SER A 701 -0.50 -13.99 0.87
N CYS A 702 0.42 -14.94 1.06
CA CYS A 702 1.25 -15.51 0.02
C CYS A 702 0.86 -16.96 -0.23
N ARG A 703 0.84 -17.38 -1.49
CA ARG A 703 0.62 -18.77 -1.88
C ARG A 703 1.85 -19.63 -1.67
N LEU A 704 1.63 -20.86 -1.25
CA LEU A 704 2.65 -21.89 -1.20
C LEU A 704 2.50 -22.84 -2.39
N LEU A 705 3.47 -22.79 -3.32
CA LEU A 705 3.67 -23.79 -4.41
C LEU A 705 2.47 -24.06 -5.34
N LEU A 706 1.78 -23.03 -5.83
CA LEU A 706 0.88 -23.18 -6.98
C LEU A 706 1.65 -23.07 -8.31
N SER A 707 1.31 -23.92 -9.30
CA SER A 707 2.01 -23.99 -10.59
C SER A 707 2.12 -22.65 -11.33
N MET A 708 3.28 -22.36 -11.90
CA MET A 708 3.56 -21.13 -12.66
C MET A 708 2.65 -20.92 -13.89
N LYS A 709 2.20 -22.00 -14.57
CA LYS A 709 1.28 -21.91 -15.71
C LYS A 709 -0.12 -21.44 -15.30
N PHE A 710 -0.62 -21.99 -14.21
CA PHE A 710 -1.89 -21.59 -13.63
C PHE A 710 -1.89 -20.12 -13.17
N CYS A 711 -0.72 -19.61 -12.84
CA CYS A 711 -0.54 -18.26 -12.33
C CYS A 711 -0.29 -17.21 -13.41
N ARG A 712 0.32 -17.57 -14.56
CA ARG A 712 0.57 -16.58 -15.63
C ARG A 712 -0.69 -16.02 -16.26
N SER A 713 -1.78 -16.78 -16.31
CA SER A 713 -3.06 -16.29 -16.83
C SER A 713 -3.85 -15.45 -15.80
N ILE A 714 -3.61 -15.63 -14.51
CA ILE A 714 -4.43 -15.02 -13.45
C ILE A 714 -3.69 -13.92 -12.68
N ILE A 715 -2.37 -14.03 -12.58
CA ILE A 715 -1.58 -13.21 -11.66
C ILE A 715 -0.27 -12.81 -12.36
N PHE A 716 -0.30 -11.79 -13.19
CA PHE A 716 0.90 -11.08 -13.60
C PHE A 716 1.37 -10.21 -12.43
N HIS A 717 2.53 -10.47 -11.90
CA HIS A 717 3.28 -9.86 -10.79
C HIS A 717 3.09 -10.53 -9.41
N PHE A 718 3.50 -11.79 -9.33
CA PHE A 718 3.95 -12.34 -8.07
C PHE A 718 5.47 -12.57 -8.12
N VAL A 719 6.18 -11.81 -7.31
CA VAL A 719 7.59 -12.06 -7.05
C VAL A 719 7.71 -13.46 -6.45
N LEU A 720 8.41 -14.32 -7.13
CA LEU A 720 8.86 -15.60 -6.64
C LEU A 720 9.93 -15.34 -5.57
N ILE A 721 9.54 -15.29 -4.29
CA ILE A 721 10.54 -15.39 -3.23
C ILE A 721 10.98 -16.86 -3.21
N ILE A 722 11.98 -17.16 -3.99
CA ILE A 722 12.78 -18.37 -3.80
C ILE A 722 13.64 -18.11 -2.58
N VAL A 723 13.24 -18.66 -1.43
CA VAL A 723 14.17 -18.77 -0.31
C VAL A 723 15.26 -19.73 -0.76
N HIS A 724 16.38 -19.20 -1.17
CA HIS A 724 17.60 -19.96 -1.36
C HIS A 724 18.11 -20.38 0.01
N SER A 725 17.67 -21.56 0.46
CA SER A 725 18.49 -22.40 1.30
C SER A 725 18.74 -23.68 0.50
N SER A 726 19.98 -23.92 0.16
CA SER A 726 20.43 -25.05 -0.67
C SER A 726 20.02 -26.42 -0.11
N ASP A 727 19.73 -26.52 1.17
CA ASP A 727 19.42 -27.76 1.88
C ASP A 727 17.94 -28.18 1.83
N SER A 728 17.03 -27.23 1.58
CA SER A 728 15.57 -27.51 1.50
C SER A 728 15.13 -28.05 0.13
N ILE A 729 15.84 -27.72 -0.93
CA ILE A 729 15.52 -28.15 -2.29
C ILE A 729 15.86 -29.63 -2.52
N HIS A 730 16.93 -30.12 -1.93
CA HIS A 730 17.31 -31.52 -2.04
C HIS A 730 16.31 -32.51 -1.38
N PHE A 731 15.70 -32.09 -0.27
CA PHE A 731 14.72 -32.94 0.45
C PHE A 731 13.37 -33.02 -0.26
N LEU A 732 12.96 -31.96 -0.95
CA LEU A 732 11.71 -31.89 -1.73
C LEU A 732 11.83 -32.65 -3.07
N LEU A 733 12.98 -32.59 -3.72
CA LEU A 733 13.22 -33.28 -5.00
C LEU A 733 13.23 -34.81 -4.85
N HIS A 734 13.64 -35.31 -3.71
CA HIS A 734 13.77 -36.78 -3.51
C HIS A 734 12.43 -37.49 -3.23
N ARG A 735 11.38 -36.77 -2.77
CA ARG A 735 10.04 -37.35 -2.52
C ARG A 735 8.99 -37.10 -3.59
N SER A 736 9.24 -36.23 -4.54
CA SER A 736 8.24 -35.79 -5.53
C SER A 736 8.60 -36.17 -6.99
N SER A 737 9.37 -37.21 -7.21
CA SER A 737 9.74 -37.68 -8.56
C SER A 737 8.53 -37.86 -9.49
N ARG A 738 7.37 -38.29 -8.98
CA ARG A 738 6.15 -38.42 -9.77
C ARG A 738 5.49 -37.07 -10.13
N LEU A 739 5.69 -36.06 -9.34
CA LEU A 739 5.17 -34.72 -9.64
C LEU A 739 6.07 -34.01 -10.66
N LEU A 740 7.38 -34.21 -10.58
CA LEU A 740 8.34 -33.68 -11.55
C LEU A 740 8.17 -34.33 -12.93
N ASP A 741 7.91 -35.61 -13.01
CA ASP A 741 7.63 -36.30 -14.28
C ASP A 741 6.35 -35.80 -14.94
N SER A 742 5.31 -35.51 -14.16
CA SER A 742 4.09 -34.88 -14.66
C SER A 742 4.31 -33.42 -15.10
N LEU A 743 5.17 -32.70 -14.42
CA LEU A 743 5.52 -31.30 -14.75
C LEU A 743 6.46 -31.21 -15.96
N MET A 744 7.38 -32.19 -16.11
CA MET A 744 8.30 -32.25 -17.25
C MET A 744 7.60 -32.69 -18.55
N ARG A 745 6.59 -33.56 -18.48
CA ARG A 745 5.77 -33.94 -19.65
C ARG A 745 4.88 -32.83 -20.16
N LEU A 746 4.56 -31.83 -19.31
CA LEU A 746 3.82 -30.63 -19.71
C LEU A 746 4.72 -29.50 -20.30
N SER A 747 6.03 -29.59 -20.14
CA SER A 747 7.00 -28.59 -20.65
C SER A 747 7.53 -28.90 -22.06
N THR A 748 7.22 -30.07 -22.66
CA THR A 748 7.74 -30.51 -23.97
C THR A 748 6.85 -30.15 -25.17
N VAL A 749 5.78 -29.41 -24.98
CA VAL A 749 4.94 -28.90 -26.07
C VAL A 749 4.94 -27.38 -26.05
N ALA A 750 5.92 -26.73 -26.59
CA ALA A 750 5.90 -25.51 -27.39
C ALA A 750 7.27 -24.78 -27.42
N SER A 751 7.72 -24.71 -28.63
CA SER A 751 8.56 -23.75 -29.36
C SER A 751 10.06 -24.05 -29.54
N PRO A 752 10.53 -23.90 -30.76
CA PRO A 752 11.91 -24.14 -31.17
C PRO A 752 12.77 -22.88 -31.03
N GLU A 753 14.08 -23.14 -30.91
CA GLU A 753 15.20 -22.23 -31.14
C GLU A 753 15.63 -21.22 -30.08
N LEU A 754 16.64 -21.68 -29.32
CA LEU A 754 17.87 -20.94 -29.03
C LEU A 754 18.92 -21.91 -28.46
N PRO A 755 20.21 -21.81 -28.83
CA PRO A 755 21.19 -22.90 -28.63
C PRO A 755 21.74 -22.92 -27.19
N LEU A 756 21.74 -24.13 -26.63
CA LEU A 756 22.37 -24.48 -25.36
C LEU A 756 23.91 -24.64 -25.56
N VAL A 757 24.67 -23.82 -24.86
CA VAL A 757 26.11 -24.07 -24.68
C VAL A 757 26.28 -24.99 -23.47
N SER A 758 26.70 -26.22 -23.76
CA SER A 758 27.03 -27.24 -22.78
C SER A 758 28.41 -26.97 -22.14
N ARG A 759 28.46 -26.88 -20.83
CA ARG A 759 29.66 -27.30 -20.04
C ARG A 759 29.23 -28.00 -18.77
N ALA A 760 29.21 -29.32 -18.86
CA ALA A 760 29.17 -30.21 -17.70
C ALA A 760 30.56 -30.27 -17.07
N ARG A 761 30.68 -29.91 -15.79
CA ARG A 761 31.78 -30.36 -14.94
C ARG A 761 31.28 -31.33 -13.92
N THR A 762 31.77 -32.54 -14.02
CA THR A 762 31.63 -33.66 -13.11
C THR A 762 32.11 -33.32 -11.70
N LEU A 763 31.25 -33.40 -10.71
CA LEU A 763 31.59 -33.43 -9.29
C LEU A 763 31.44 -34.84 -8.76
N ARG A 764 32.50 -35.37 -8.13
CA ARG A 764 32.56 -36.65 -7.45
C ARG A 764 31.85 -36.59 -6.11
N PRO A 765 31.22 -37.64 -5.62
CA PRO A 765 30.54 -37.67 -4.33
C PRO A 765 31.56 -37.80 -3.18
N TYR A 766 31.41 -36.98 -2.14
CA TYR A 766 32.05 -37.17 -0.85
C TYR A 766 31.12 -37.94 0.08
N THR A 767 31.64 -39.04 0.63
CA THR A 767 31.01 -39.85 1.66
C THR A 767 31.37 -39.26 3.02
N VAL A 768 30.38 -38.90 3.84
CA VAL A 768 30.59 -38.50 5.23
C VAL A 768 30.15 -39.64 6.12
N THR A 769 31.10 -40.18 6.88
CA THR A 769 30.88 -41.21 7.91
C THR A 769 30.51 -40.52 9.22
N LEU A 770 29.34 -40.82 9.78
CA LEU A 770 28.92 -40.41 11.12
C LEU A 770 29.52 -41.41 12.12
N THR A 771 30.28 -40.94 13.09
CA THR A 771 30.67 -41.66 14.29
C THR A 771 29.81 -41.19 15.47
N ASP A 772 29.09 -42.09 16.09
CA ASP A 772 28.41 -41.89 17.38
C ASP A 772 29.43 -41.65 18.50
N SER A 773 29.14 -40.64 19.34
CA SER A 773 29.62 -40.61 20.70
C SER A 773 28.60 -39.96 21.62
N THR A 774 27.95 -40.79 22.38
CA THR A 774 27.19 -40.51 23.61
C THR A 774 28.13 -40.01 24.69
N THR A 775 27.87 -38.84 25.32
CA THR A 775 27.94 -38.59 26.77
C THR A 775 27.54 -37.12 27.04
N ALA A 776 26.56 -36.96 27.90
CA ALA A 776 26.17 -35.68 28.47
C ALA A 776 27.07 -35.30 29.70
N PRO A 777 27.25 -34.02 29.97
CA PRO A 777 27.30 -33.58 31.34
C PRO A 777 26.39 -32.36 31.65
N THR A 778 25.98 -32.29 32.88
CA THR A 778 25.16 -31.37 33.62
C THR A 778 25.58 -29.90 33.59
N PRO A 779 24.66 -28.94 33.89
CA PRO A 779 24.89 -27.52 33.65
C PRO A 779 25.57 -26.81 34.84
N SER A 780 26.59 -26.04 34.56
CA SER A 780 27.14 -25.04 35.47
C SER A 780 26.84 -23.62 35.01
N LYS A 781 26.40 -22.81 35.94
CA LYS A 781 26.09 -21.40 35.80
C LYS A 781 27.28 -20.60 35.23
N ALA A 782 27.09 -19.96 34.09
CA ALA A 782 28.01 -18.96 33.62
C ALA A 782 27.26 -17.63 33.41
N ARG A 783 27.69 -16.61 34.14
CA ARG A 783 27.30 -15.21 34.00
C ARG A 783 27.89 -14.68 32.68
N ILE A 784 27.06 -14.10 31.82
CA ILE A 784 27.50 -13.36 30.64
C ILE A 784 27.68 -11.89 31.06
N PRO A 785 28.85 -11.27 30.84
CA PRO A 785 29.01 -9.84 31.08
C PRO A 785 28.45 -9.05 29.91
N PHE A 786 27.59 -8.08 30.21
CA PHE A 786 27.18 -7.03 29.29
C PHE A 786 28.37 -6.14 28.94
N LEU A 787 28.77 -6.11 27.70
CA LEU A 787 29.69 -5.11 27.18
C LEU A 787 28.83 -3.95 26.60
N LEU A 788 28.83 -2.85 27.34
CA LEU A 788 28.40 -1.54 26.84
C LEU A 788 29.49 -0.99 25.91
N PHE A 789 29.19 -0.80 24.63
CA PHE A 789 29.99 0.03 23.76
C PHE A 789 29.47 1.47 23.85
N PRO A 790 30.30 2.44 24.14
CA PRO A 790 29.93 3.85 24.05
C PRO A 790 29.86 4.27 22.57
N ALA A 791 28.75 4.81 22.13
CA ALA A 791 28.65 5.51 20.86
C ALA A 791 29.38 6.85 21.01
N MET A 792 30.53 6.98 20.38
CA MET A 792 31.15 8.29 20.16
C MET A 792 30.38 8.99 19.03
N VAL A 793 29.67 10.04 19.37
CA VAL A 793 29.07 10.98 18.43
C VAL A 793 30.06 12.12 18.27
N SER A 794 30.64 12.29 17.08
CA SER A 794 31.38 13.48 16.74
C SER A 794 30.43 14.59 16.27
N SER A 795 30.55 15.74 16.87
CA SER A 795 29.72 16.92 16.60
C SER A 795 29.98 17.50 15.22
N THR A 796 28.95 17.53 14.38
CA THR A 796 28.94 18.36 13.17
C THR A 796 27.91 19.47 13.36
N THR A 797 28.40 20.69 13.55
CA THR A 797 27.60 21.89 13.76
C THR A 797 26.90 22.31 12.46
N ALA A 798 25.64 21.97 12.29
CA ALA A 798 24.77 22.67 11.37
C ALA A 798 24.27 23.94 12.07
N ARG A 799 24.75 25.12 11.66
CA ARG A 799 24.17 26.40 12.09
C ARG A 799 22.83 26.59 11.44
N VAL A 800 21.79 26.42 12.22
CA VAL A 800 20.40 26.77 11.82
C VAL A 800 20.19 28.25 12.04
N ALA A 801 19.67 28.94 11.04
CA ALA A 801 19.40 30.39 11.12
C ALA A 801 18.26 30.70 12.10
N ARG A 802 18.38 31.81 12.80
CA ARG A 802 17.38 32.33 13.77
C ARG A 802 16.08 32.71 13.05
N LEU A 803 14.95 32.37 13.65
CA LEU A 803 13.69 33.04 13.43
C LEU A 803 13.70 34.35 14.24
N THR A 804 13.79 35.48 13.60
CA THR A 804 13.51 36.79 14.18
C THR A 804 12.09 37.20 13.87
#